data_9dfc07551b450aa4a4d6d7a3ada04153
#
_entry.id   9dfc07551b450aa4a4d6d7a3ada04153
#
_cell.length_a   1.000
_cell.length_b   1.000
_cell.length_c   1.000
_cell.angle_alpha   90.00
_cell.angle_beta   90.00
_cell.angle_gamma   90.00
#
_symmetry.space_group_name_H-M   'P 1'
#
loop_
_entity.id
_entity.type
_entity.pdbx_description
1 polymer ?
#
loop_
_entity_poly.entity_id
_entity_poly.type
_entity_poly.pdbx_seq_one_letter_code
_entity_poly.pdbx_strand_id
1 'polypeptide(L)'
;MSIRAAFTRLLSMFRRRQLDDGLDEEIRGHLELLAAEYERRGMTPAEAHHAARRQFGGVQQMKEAYRDRSGLRWLEDAQRDVHHALRTLRRAPVFTGAAVLTMAVGLTAVVVIFAILNGFMLRPMPVDRPEQLVSIGIGPDRHVSMPHGLSFVDLQDYRQERATFVDLVGYNVEVAGLTVDNVTDRVTMYSVTDNYFALLGVRPAIGRLIHPNEGRARGDAPVIVLTHEYWQARFGGDPSIVGRAVRLNGLPFTVIGVTPAPFDRAHSLLRPSAYVPMWMHDDLANSFGSILEGRDRHQLWVLGRLNPGVSLSQARAALEVRAAALARDYPGSNAGVSLVVIPETHARPLPPVGPFFRAAATAFAGLAVLLLLITSANVTNLLMARAVAREREVVLRAALGAGRGRLVRQLLTESVVLAVLAGVVALPVANRALSIVTQGLASMTSIATIRADLSLDARVLGAAFLLMVIAGVVSGLAPAIMATRTDLNASVKAGGRGGAGESRAFLRGALVVVQVALSLMLLVSGGLFLRSLDRARQIELGFEPDGLVNASILPAENGYDAAQRLDLYSRARNRIRALPGVEHAGWIQWVPLSSVSEGGSVWVDGRPPRSGEQAFMAMSAAVDADYFSTSKVTIVDGRSFDDRDVRTARQVVIVNETLASHFWPNQSAIGRSLVVGGERVEVVGVARDGKYLFVWETPRGMNYRPMSQQPPDRATLLVRSSRDPSGLMAEVQEVFRDVDPAVRVFDVRTMGEHLVRESGGFLAFELGAMFTGIFGAAGVLLAAIGLYGMIAGRVAQRTREFGVRIALGAERHAILRDVLGRGLRLASIGIAGGALLAAFVARGLRTFLLDVSPFDPLTYLVVSVALVGVCVLASFIPARRAMRVDPIVALRVE
;
A
#
# COMPACT_ATOMS: atom_id res chain seq x y z
N MET A 1 -16.31 18.84 -34.22
CA MET A 1 -15.09 18.82 -35.10
C MET A 1 -14.69 17.36 -35.24
N SER A 2 -14.63 16.83 -36.51
CA SER A 2 -14.31 15.39 -36.69
C SER A 2 -12.84 15.09 -36.31
N ILE A 3 -12.59 13.92 -35.76
CA ILE A 3 -11.24 13.44 -35.33
C ILE A 3 -10.25 13.48 -36.53
N ARG A 4 -10.74 13.26 -37.76
CA ARG A 4 -9.97 13.40 -39.00
C ARG A 4 -9.45 14.82 -39.24
N ALA A 5 -10.26 15.86 -38.95
CA ALA A 5 -9.86 17.27 -39.11
C ALA A 5 -8.79 17.68 -38.05
N ALA A 6 -8.86 17.13 -36.85
CA ALA A 6 -7.84 17.32 -35.82
C ALA A 6 -6.51 16.65 -36.19
N PHE A 7 -6.55 15.44 -36.73
CA PHE A 7 -5.37 14.68 -37.12
C PHE A 7 -4.67 15.30 -38.37
N THR A 8 -5.41 15.77 -39.35
CA THR A 8 -4.84 16.48 -40.51
C THR A 8 -4.18 17.79 -40.13
N ARG A 9 -4.75 18.53 -39.14
CA ARG A 9 -4.14 19.74 -38.58
C ARG A 9 -2.89 19.45 -37.74
N LEU A 10 -2.82 18.31 -37.10
CA LEU A 10 -1.63 17.85 -36.38
C LEU A 10 -0.48 17.47 -37.34
N LEU A 11 -0.79 16.79 -38.45
CA LEU A 11 0.18 16.45 -39.48
C LEU A 11 0.71 17.69 -40.21
N SER A 12 -0.11 18.76 -40.39
CA SER A 12 0.32 20.03 -40.99
C SER A 12 1.41 20.74 -40.18
N MET A 13 1.54 20.50 -38.86
CA MET A 13 2.63 21.05 -38.06
C MET A 13 4.01 20.52 -38.45
N PHE A 14 4.10 19.25 -38.85
CA PHE A 14 5.36 18.62 -39.25
C PHE A 14 5.76 19.01 -40.69
N ARG A 15 4.79 19.50 -41.50
CA ARG A 15 5.01 19.96 -42.90
C ARG A 15 4.99 21.50 -43.06
N ARG A 16 5.15 22.24 -41.97
CA ARG A 16 4.98 23.69 -41.91
C ARG A 16 5.85 24.43 -42.92
N ARG A 17 7.12 24.09 -43.10
CA ARG A 17 8.00 24.72 -44.11
C ARG A 17 7.43 24.55 -45.53
N GLN A 18 6.97 23.34 -45.86
CA GLN A 18 6.37 23.08 -47.17
C GLN A 18 5.07 23.85 -47.41
N LEU A 19 4.26 24.04 -46.37
CA LEU A 19 3.01 24.81 -46.46
C LEU A 19 3.24 26.34 -46.51
N ASP A 20 4.24 26.86 -45.77
CA ASP A 20 4.62 28.27 -45.85
C ASP A 20 5.28 28.59 -47.22
N ASP A 21 6.12 27.70 -47.75
CA ASP A 21 6.74 27.85 -49.08
C ASP A 21 5.68 27.78 -50.19
N GLY A 22 4.72 26.85 -50.12
CA GLY A 22 3.60 26.75 -51.08
C GLY A 22 2.69 27.97 -51.04
N LEU A 23 2.40 28.55 -49.86
CA LEU A 23 1.62 29.79 -49.75
C LEU A 23 2.36 30.99 -50.33
N ASP A 24 3.71 31.03 -50.16
CA ASP A 24 4.53 32.09 -50.75
C ASP A 24 4.56 32.02 -52.28
N GLU A 25 4.54 30.81 -52.83
CA GLU A 25 4.48 30.57 -54.26
C GLU A 25 3.11 30.95 -54.84
N GLU A 26 2.01 30.63 -54.14
CA GLU A 26 0.64 30.93 -54.52
C GLU A 26 0.37 32.45 -54.46
N ILE A 27 0.84 33.16 -53.42
CA ILE A 27 0.73 34.62 -53.32
C ILE A 27 1.55 35.30 -54.44
N ARG A 28 2.75 34.77 -54.72
CA ARG A 28 3.60 35.27 -55.83
C ARG A 28 2.93 35.11 -57.18
N GLY A 29 2.38 33.95 -57.47
CA GLY A 29 1.63 33.66 -58.71
C GLY A 29 0.42 34.55 -58.87
N HIS A 30 -0.35 34.83 -57.81
CA HIS A 30 -1.47 35.74 -57.84
C HIS A 30 -1.05 37.19 -58.10
N LEU A 31 0.05 37.67 -57.51
CA LEU A 31 0.59 38.99 -57.77
C LEU A 31 1.10 39.17 -59.20
N GLU A 32 1.72 38.16 -59.75
CA GLU A 32 2.19 38.11 -61.12
C GLU A 32 1.04 38.12 -62.13
N LEU A 33 -0.05 37.37 -61.87
CA LEU A 33 -1.27 37.34 -62.69
C LEU A 33 -1.97 38.74 -62.70
N LEU A 34 -2.07 39.40 -61.55
CA LEU A 34 -2.61 40.73 -61.39
C LEU A 34 -1.74 41.76 -62.09
N ALA A 35 -0.44 41.62 -61.97
CA ALA A 35 0.49 42.50 -62.67
C ALA A 35 0.39 42.35 -64.17
N ALA A 36 0.33 41.14 -64.74
CA ALA A 36 0.13 40.90 -66.16
C ALA A 36 -1.21 41.39 -66.69
N GLU A 37 -2.26 41.44 -65.87
CA GLU A 37 -3.57 42.03 -66.24
C GLU A 37 -3.48 43.53 -66.31
N TYR A 38 -2.75 44.20 -65.40
CA TYR A 38 -2.53 45.65 -65.49
C TYR A 38 -1.61 46.07 -66.62
N GLU A 39 -0.60 45.28 -67.01
CA GLU A 39 0.23 45.49 -68.18
C GLU A 39 -0.60 45.42 -69.47
N ARG A 40 -1.51 44.43 -69.55
CA ARG A 40 -2.46 44.32 -70.67
C ARG A 40 -3.41 45.53 -70.83
N ARG A 41 -3.63 46.24 -69.66
CA ARG A 41 -4.43 47.48 -69.61
C ARG A 41 -3.60 48.72 -69.96
N GLY A 42 -2.32 48.63 -70.37
CA GLY A 42 -1.46 49.72 -70.80
C GLY A 42 -0.56 50.33 -69.72
N MET A 43 -0.41 49.74 -68.56
CA MET A 43 0.51 50.20 -67.51
C MET A 43 1.92 49.73 -67.82
N THR A 44 2.92 50.48 -67.38
CA THR A 44 4.31 50.01 -67.40
C THR A 44 4.51 48.92 -66.40
N PRO A 45 5.49 47.97 -66.61
CA PRO A 45 5.73 46.85 -65.69
C PRO A 45 5.90 47.26 -64.21
N ALA A 46 6.57 48.36 -63.93
CA ALA A 46 6.77 48.89 -62.60
C ALA A 46 5.45 49.38 -61.97
N GLU A 47 4.62 50.14 -62.74
CA GLU A 47 3.31 50.60 -62.28
C GLU A 47 2.31 49.46 -62.07
N ALA A 48 2.31 48.44 -62.96
CA ALA A 48 1.49 47.28 -62.88
C ALA A 48 1.77 46.47 -61.59
N HIS A 49 3.04 46.29 -61.26
CA HIS A 49 3.47 45.63 -60.01
C HIS A 49 3.05 46.41 -58.77
N HIS A 50 3.16 47.76 -58.78
CA HIS A 50 2.71 48.63 -57.69
C HIS A 50 1.18 48.63 -57.56
N ALA A 51 0.44 48.58 -58.69
CA ALA A 51 -1.02 48.49 -58.68
C ALA A 51 -1.51 47.16 -58.16
N ALA A 52 -0.87 46.02 -58.59
CA ALA A 52 -1.16 44.69 -58.11
C ALA A 52 -0.97 44.57 -56.61
N ARG A 53 0.11 45.13 -56.08
CA ARG A 53 0.36 45.10 -54.60
C ARG A 53 -0.63 45.93 -53.81
N ARG A 54 -1.11 47.10 -54.34
CA ARG A 54 -2.14 47.90 -53.71
C ARG A 54 -3.52 47.26 -53.71
N GLN A 55 -3.88 46.53 -54.80
CA GLN A 55 -5.15 45.82 -54.91
C GLN A 55 -5.15 44.55 -54.07
N PHE A 56 -4.04 43.79 -54.03
CA PHE A 56 -3.89 42.55 -53.23
C PHE A 56 -3.95 42.86 -51.75
N GLY A 57 -3.55 44.00 -51.30
CA GLY A 57 -3.49 44.35 -49.85
C GLY A 57 -2.21 43.88 -49.17
N GLY A 58 -2.19 43.96 -47.87
CA GLY A 58 -1.03 43.59 -47.09
C GLY A 58 -0.76 42.07 -47.11
N VAL A 59 0.26 41.63 -47.86
CA VAL A 59 0.70 40.23 -47.96
C VAL A 59 0.92 39.61 -46.59
N GLN A 60 1.47 40.38 -45.64
CA GLN A 60 1.70 39.93 -44.27
C GLN A 60 0.36 39.67 -43.54
N GLN A 61 -0.64 40.54 -43.72
CA GLN A 61 -1.95 40.41 -43.11
C GLN A 61 -2.69 39.16 -43.61
N MET A 62 -2.55 38.85 -44.91
CA MET A 62 -3.18 37.66 -45.53
C MET A 62 -2.49 36.38 -45.09
N LYS A 63 -1.16 36.34 -44.91
CA LYS A 63 -0.42 35.25 -44.35
C LYS A 63 -0.83 35.01 -42.86
N GLU A 64 -1.02 36.05 -42.10
CA GLU A 64 -1.53 35.97 -40.72
C GLU A 64 -2.97 35.45 -40.69
N ALA A 65 -3.87 35.92 -41.55
CA ALA A 65 -5.24 35.46 -41.61
C ALA A 65 -5.37 34.00 -42.06
N TYR A 66 -4.51 33.51 -42.96
CA TYR A 66 -4.42 32.12 -43.35
C TYR A 66 -3.91 31.22 -42.22
N ARG A 67 -2.84 31.66 -41.55
CA ARG A 67 -2.30 30.98 -40.36
C ARG A 67 -3.35 30.90 -39.24
N ASP A 68 -4.18 31.93 -39.11
CA ASP A 68 -5.27 31.98 -38.14
C ASP A 68 -6.39 30.97 -38.42
N ARG A 69 -6.62 30.60 -39.66
CA ARG A 69 -7.65 29.63 -40.07
C ARG A 69 -7.15 28.19 -40.13
N SER A 70 -5.86 27.98 -40.41
CA SER A 70 -5.28 26.65 -40.68
C SER A 70 -4.58 25.99 -39.49
N GLY A 71 -4.16 26.74 -38.46
CA GLY A 71 -3.34 26.26 -37.34
C GLY A 71 -4.11 26.04 -36.03
N LEU A 72 -3.61 25.11 -35.19
CA LEU A 72 -3.99 25.01 -33.79
C LEU A 72 -3.18 26.03 -32.99
N ARG A 73 -3.58 27.29 -33.03
CA ARG A 73 -2.89 28.42 -32.36
C ARG A 73 -2.49 28.11 -30.92
N TRP A 74 -3.39 27.47 -30.19
CA TRP A 74 -3.11 27.12 -28.79
C TRP A 74 -1.92 26.16 -28.63
N LEU A 75 -1.69 25.23 -29.59
CA LEU A 75 -0.60 24.27 -29.57
C LEU A 75 0.74 24.94 -29.94
N GLU A 76 0.74 25.83 -30.95
CA GLU A 76 1.94 26.60 -31.29
C GLU A 76 2.36 27.55 -30.18
N ASP A 77 1.39 28.19 -29.57
CA ASP A 77 1.63 29.04 -28.41
C ASP A 77 2.17 28.23 -27.23
N ALA A 78 1.60 27.03 -26.95
CA ALA A 78 2.08 26.12 -25.90
C ALA A 78 3.52 25.67 -26.20
N GLN A 79 3.86 25.33 -27.44
CA GLN A 79 5.22 24.94 -27.83
C GLN A 79 6.21 26.11 -27.62
N ARG A 80 5.84 27.33 -27.98
CA ARG A 80 6.66 28.54 -27.75
C ARG A 80 6.85 28.79 -26.25
N ASP A 81 5.76 28.64 -25.47
CA ASP A 81 5.81 28.82 -24.01
C ASP A 81 6.70 27.77 -23.32
N VAL A 82 6.65 26.50 -23.77
CA VAL A 82 7.54 25.44 -23.29
C VAL A 82 9.01 25.72 -23.62
N HIS A 83 9.33 26.11 -24.86
CA HIS A 83 10.70 26.46 -25.22
C HIS A 83 11.21 27.67 -24.42
N HIS A 84 10.35 28.67 -24.20
CA HIS A 84 10.68 29.82 -23.35
C HIS A 84 10.94 29.38 -21.91
N ALA A 85 10.06 28.53 -21.35
CA ALA A 85 10.23 27.98 -20.00
C ALA A 85 11.55 27.22 -19.85
N LEU A 86 11.88 26.30 -20.75
CA LEU A 86 13.13 25.54 -20.72
C LEU A 86 14.37 26.45 -20.79
N ARG A 87 14.37 27.47 -21.67
CA ARG A 87 15.48 28.42 -21.76
C ARG A 87 15.64 29.24 -20.48
N THR A 88 14.52 29.64 -19.90
CA THR A 88 14.46 30.42 -18.65
C THR A 88 14.94 29.62 -17.45
N LEU A 89 14.57 28.32 -17.36
CA LEU A 89 14.98 27.41 -16.31
C LEU A 89 16.45 27.06 -16.40
N ARG A 90 16.99 26.86 -17.60
CA ARG A 90 18.44 26.62 -17.83
C ARG A 90 19.32 27.81 -17.38
N ARG A 91 18.82 29.04 -17.47
CA ARG A 91 19.56 30.25 -17.03
C ARG A 91 19.60 30.40 -15.48
N ALA A 92 18.80 29.62 -14.72
CA ALA A 92 18.78 29.67 -13.27
C ALA A 92 18.90 28.27 -12.66
N PRO A 93 20.07 27.59 -12.80
CA PRO A 93 20.21 26.16 -12.48
C PRO A 93 20.00 25.87 -10.99
N VAL A 94 20.45 26.72 -10.08
CA VAL A 94 20.28 26.53 -8.63
C VAL A 94 18.79 26.59 -8.24
N PHE A 95 18.05 27.56 -8.76
CA PHE A 95 16.59 27.64 -8.54
C PHE A 95 15.87 26.42 -9.10
N THR A 96 16.19 26.07 -10.36
CA THR A 96 15.56 24.94 -11.04
C THR A 96 15.83 23.62 -10.31
N GLY A 97 17.08 23.40 -9.92
CA GLY A 97 17.46 22.22 -9.15
C GLY A 97 16.73 22.14 -7.81
N ALA A 98 16.69 23.23 -7.05
CA ALA A 98 15.95 23.27 -5.78
C ALA A 98 14.44 23.01 -5.95
N ALA A 99 13.81 23.64 -6.95
CA ALA A 99 12.38 23.45 -7.23
C ALA A 99 12.07 22.02 -7.71
N VAL A 100 12.88 21.46 -8.62
CA VAL A 100 12.74 20.11 -9.15
C VAL A 100 12.92 19.08 -8.03
N LEU A 101 13.98 19.18 -7.22
CA LEU A 101 14.21 18.25 -6.11
C LEU A 101 13.10 18.31 -5.07
N THR A 102 12.68 19.53 -4.70
CA THR A 102 11.57 19.72 -3.75
C THR A 102 10.29 19.04 -4.25
N MET A 103 9.93 19.27 -5.51
CA MET A 103 8.70 18.69 -6.09
C MET A 103 8.84 17.17 -6.33
N ALA A 104 10.03 16.69 -6.68
CA ALA A 104 10.30 15.27 -6.89
C ALA A 104 10.07 14.43 -5.62
N VAL A 105 10.41 14.96 -4.44
CA VAL A 105 10.14 14.28 -3.16
C VAL A 105 8.65 14.02 -2.97
N GLY A 106 7.81 15.04 -3.16
CA GLY A 106 6.35 14.89 -3.04
C GLY A 106 5.75 13.97 -4.10
N LEU A 107 6.16 14.12 -5.36
CA LEU A 107 5.68 13.27 -6.44
C LEU A 107 6.10 11.81 -6.25
N THR A 108 7.33 11.54 -5.81
CA THR A 108 7.79 10.17 -5.49
C THR A 108 6.88 9.52 -4.47
N ALA A 109 6.60 10.19 -3.35
CA ALA A 109 5.76 9.66 -2.29
C ALA A 109 4.34 9.33 -2.79
N VAL A 110 3.73 10.24 -3.56
CA VAL A 110 2.38 10.04 -4.11
C VAL A 110 2.36 8.90 -5.13
N VAL A 111 3.36 8.81 -6.01
CA VAL A 111 3.46 7.73 -7.01
C VAL A 111 3.65 6.37 -6.34
N VAL A 112 4.51 6.29 -5.32
CA VAL A 112 4.72 5.04 -4.56
C VAL A 112 3.43 4.59 -3.89
N ILE A 113 2.74 5.49 -3.16
CA ILE A 113 1.48 5.15 -2.50
C ILE A 113 0.42 4.76 -3.52
N PHE A 114 0.28 5.51 -4.62
CA PHE A 114 -0.69 5.17 -5.65
C PHE A 114 -0.39 3.82 -6.31
N ALA A 115 0.88 3.49 -6.56
CA ALA A 115 1.28 2.18 -7.09
C ALA A 115 0.94 1.04 -6.13
N ILE A 116 1.15 1.22 -4.81
CA ILE A 116 0.76 0.27 -3.77
C ILE A 116 -0.78 0.09 -3.77
N LEU A 117 -1.53 1.19 -3.77
CA LEU A 117 -3.00 1.15 -3.82
C LEU A 117 -3.51 0.48 -5.10
N ASN A 118 -2.91 0.80 -6.25
CA ASN A 118 -3.26 0.19 -7.53
C ASN A 118 -3.00 -1.32 -7.51
N GLY A 119 -1.82 -1.74 -7.03
CA GLY A 119 -1.44 -3.15 -6.99
C GLY A 119 -2.31 -4.00 -6.07
N PHE A 120 -2.69 -3.48 -4.89
CA PHE A 120 -3.46 -4.24 -3.93
C PHE A 120 -4.98 -4.07 -4.05
N MET A 121 -5.50 -2.92 -4.52
CA MET A 121 -6.92 -2.59 -4.38
C MET A 121 -7.62 -2.15 -5.67
N LEU A 122 -6.96 -1.34 -6.53
CA LEU A 122 -7.65 -0.69 -7.64
C LEU A 122 -7.61 -1.50 -8.94
N ARG A 123 -6.62 -2.36 -9.10
CA ARG A 123 -6.45 -3.16 -10.32
C ARG A 123 -7.53 -4.24 -10.38
N PRO A 124 -8.44 -4.26 -11.40
CA PRO A 124 -9.45 -5.29 -11.50
C PRO A 124 -8.81 -6.66 -11.72
N MET A 125 -9.49 -7.71 -11.24
CA MET A 125 -9.13 -9.10 -11.55
C MET A 125 -9.15 -9.28 -13.08
N PRO A 126 -8.15 -9.93 -13.68
CA PRO A 126 -8.08 -10.14 -15.13
C PRO A 126 -8.99 -11.31 -15.56
N VAL A 127 -10.27 -11.13 -15.39
CA VAL A 127 -11.34 -12.10 -15.66
C VAL A 127 -12.49 -11.43 -16.41
N ASP A 128 -13.42 -12.22 -16.95
CA ASP A 128 -14.58 -11.69 -17.62
C ASP A 128 -15.48 -10.92 -16.64
N ARG A 129 -15.90 -9.70 -17.03
CA ARG A 129 -16.81 -8.83 -16.26
C ARG A 129 -16.52 -8.75 -14.76
N PRO A 130 -15.33 -8.26 -14.39
CA PRO A 130 -14.88 -8.23 -12.99
C PRO A 130 -15.78 -7.37 -12.09
N GLU A 131 -16.53 -6.41 -12.66
CA GLU A 131 -17.48 -5.55 -11.95
C GLU A 131 -18.71 -6.30 -11.40
N GLN A 132 -19.00 -7.50 -11.94
CA GLN A 132 -20.09 -8.36 -11.45
C GLN A 132 -19.63 -9.31 -10.34
N LEU A 133 -18.33 -9.33 -10.03
CA LEU A 133 -17.81 -10.20 -8.99
C LEU A 133 -17.99 -9.59 -7.59
N VAL A 134 -18.50 -10.42 -6.69
CA VAL A 134 -18.64 -10.11 -5.28
C VAL A 134 -17.95 -11.16 -4.42
N SER A 135 -17.41 -10.74 -3.29
CA SER A 135 -16.92 -11.64 -2.24
C SER A 135 -18.03 -11.82 -1.21
N ILE A 136 -18.21 -13.06 -0.80
CA ILE A 136 -19.21 -13.48 0.17
C ILE A 136 -18.49 -14.11 1.35
N GLY A 137 -18.85 -13.73 2.56
CA GLY A 137 -18.30 -14.28 3.78
C GLY A 137 -19.23 -14.08 4.97
N ILE A 138 -18.87 -14.65 6.10
CA ILE A 138 -19.56 -14.44 7.36
C ILE A 138 -19.07 -13.12 7.95
N GLY A 139 -19.98 -12.25 8.34
CA GLY A 139 -19.70 -10.95 8.95
C GLY A 139 -19.08 -11.08 10.34
N PRO A 140 -18.46 -9.99 10.85
CA PRO A 140 -17.92 -9.96 12.20
C PRO A 140 -19.05 -10.15 13.22
N ASP A 141 -18.80 -10.99 14.20
CA ASP A 141 -19.67 -11.23 15.34
C ASP A 141 -19.05 -10.72 16.65
N ARG A 142 -19.67 -11.04 17.79
CA ARG A 142 -19.17 -10.65 19.12
C ARG A 142 -17.81 -11.30 19.47
N HIS A 143 -17.45 -12.41 18.82
CA HIS A 143 -16.27 -13.20 19.11
C HIS A 143 -15.18 -13.08 18.05
N VAL A 144 -15.58 -12.71 16.80
CA VAL A 144 -14.66 -12.57 15.65
C VAL A 144 -14.82 -11.19 15.04
N SER A 145 -13.78 -10.38 15.14
CA SER A 145 -13.79 -8.98 14.69
C SER A 145 -13.59 -8.80 13.18
N MET A 146 -13.35 -9.87 12.43
CA MET A 146 -13.08 -9.84 10.98
C MET A 146 -14.00 -10.81 10.24
N PRO A 147 -14.40 -10.48 8.97
CA PRO A 147 -15.12 -11.41 8.12
C PRO A 147 -14.30 -12.69 7.90
N HIS A 148 -14.95 -13.83 7.91
CA HIS A 148 -14.33 -15.14 7.64
C HIS A 148 -15.08 -15.89 6.55
N GLY A 149 -14.52 -17.02 6.09
CA GLY A 149 -15.03 -17.81 4.98
C GLY A 149 -16.36 -18.50 5.27
N LEU A 150 -16.86 -19.21 4.28
CA LEU A 150 -18.00 -20.12 4.41
C LEU A 150 -17.53 -21.58 4.60
N SER A 151 -18.40 -22.47 5.04
CA SER A 151 -18.18 -23.91 4.93
C SER A 151 -18.43 -24.38 3.49
N PHE A 152 -17.83 -25.50 3.11
CA PHE A 152 -18.06 -26.09 1.79
C PHE A 152 -19.53 -26.54 1.62
N VAL A 153 -20.11 -27.11 2.66
CA VAL A 153 -21.50 -27.56 2.64
C VAL A 153 -22.48 -26.39 2.48
N ASP A 154 -22.27 -25.30 3.22
CA ASP A 154 -23.08 -24.09 3.09
C ASP A 154 -22.93 -23.46 1.71
N LEU A 155 -21.70 -23.43 1.14
CA LEU A 155 -21.50 -22.97 -0.23
C LEU A 155 -22.36 -23.74 -1.24
N GLN A 156 -22.48 -25.08 -1.09
CA GLN A 156 -23.32 -25.88 -1.98
C GLN A 156 -24.82 -25.49 -1.84
N ASP A 157 -25.26 -25.17 -0.63
CA ASP A 157 -26.64 -24.70 -0.40
C ASP A 157 -26.87 -23.30 -1.00
N TYR A 158 -25.92 -22.36 -0.82
CA TYR A 158 -26.02 -21.02 -1.41
C TYR A 158 -25.91 -21.00 -2.93
N ARG A 159 -25.23 -21.98 -3.56
CA ARG A 159 -25.17 -22.14 -5.03
C ARG A 159 -26.56 -22.35 -5.66
N GLN A 160 -27.59 -22.70 -4.88
CA GLN A 160 -28.96 -22.87 -5.37
C GLN A 160 -29.64 -21.51 -5.67
N GLU A 161 -29.09 -20.38 -5.22
CA GLU A 161 -29.64 -19.03 -5.44
C GLU A 161 -29.39 -18.52 -6.88
N ARG A 162 -29.85 -19.28 -7.87
CA ARG A 162 -29.66 -19.01 -9.31
C ARG A 162 -30.41 -17.76 -9.80
N ALA A 163 -31.41 -17.27 -9.09
CA ALA A 163 -32.11 -16.05 -9.46
C ALA A 163 -31.22 -14.80 -9.26
N THR A 164 -30.33 -14.84 -8.29
CA THR A 164 -29.46 -13.73 -7.91
C THR A 164 -28.06 -13.84 -8.49
N PHE A 165 -27.52 -15.05 -8.53
CA PHE A 165 -26.16 -15.30 -8.98
C PHE A 165 -26.14 -16.20 -10.23
N VAL A 166 -25.22 -15.92 -11.14
CA VAL A 166 -24.87 -16.85 -12.22
C VAL A 166 -24.36 -18.16 -11.60
N ASP A 167 -23.41 -18.05 -10.70
CA ASP A 167 -22.93 -19.15 -9.83
C ASP A 167 -22.06 -18.58 -8.69
N LEU A 168 -21.74 -19.45 -7.72
CA LEU A 168 -20.79 -19.21 -6.66
C LEU A 168 -19.62 -20.19 -6.78
N VAL A 169 -18.40 -19.72 -6.45
CA VAL A 169 -17.19 -20.53 -6.42
C VAL A 169 -16.48 -20.34 -5.09
N GLY A 170 -15.89 -21.40 -4.60
CA GLY A 170 -15.07 -21.39 -3.39
C GLY A 170 -13.61 -21.72 -3.71
N TYR A 171 -12.71 -21.16 -2.92
CA TYR A 171 -11.29 -21.51 -2.93
C TYR A 171 -10.73 -21.48 -1.52
N ASN A 172 -9.73 -22.33 -1.28
CA ASN A 172 -8.93 -22.31 -0.05
C ASN A 172 -7.45 -22.20 -0.40
N VAL A 173 -6.68 -21.54 0.47
CA VAL A 173 -5.23 -21.33 0.28
C VAL A 173 -4.48 -22.36 1.09
N GLU A 174 -3.58 -23.08 0.46
CA GLU A 174 -2.81 -24.14 1.07
C GLU A 174 -1.34 -24.05 0.69
N VAL A 175 -0.51 -24.69 1.47
CA VAL A 175 0.91 -24.88 1.17
C VAL A 175 1.17 -26.37 1.05
N ALA A 176 1.84 -26.77 -0.03
CA ALA A 176 2.14 -28.15 -0.30
C ALA A 176 3.55 -28.33 -0.85
N GLY A 177 4.08 -29.56 -0.73
CA GLY A 177 5.30 -29.99 -1.41
C GLY A 177 4.98 -30.54 -2.79
N LEU A 178 5.38 -29.81 -3.85
CA LEU A 178 5.29 -30.28 -5.23
C LEU A 178 6.61 -30.94 -5.63
N THR A 179 6.61 -32.26 -5.76
CA THR A 179 7.79 -33.04 -6.13
C THR A 179 7.77 -33.38 -7.61
N VAL A 180 8.85 -33.00 -8.29
CA VAL A 180 9.11 -33.30 -9.70
C VAL A 180 10.57 -33.77 -9.80
N ASP A 181 10.81 -34.91 -10.42
CA ASP A 181 12.15 -35.50 -10.58
C ASP A 181 12.92 -35.60 -9.23
N ASN A 182 12.25 -36.07 -8.19
CA ASN A 182 12.77 -36.16 -6.81
C ASN A 182 13.20 -34.82 -6.17
N VAL A 183 12.87 -33.69 -6.77
CA VAL A 183 13.08 -32.38 -6.17
C VAL A 183 11.73 -31.83 -5.71
N THR A 184 11.59 -31.62 -4.40
CA THR A 184 10.37 -31.04 -3.83
C THR A 184 10.50 -29.54 -3.71
N ASP A 185 9.59 -28.81 -4.37
CA ASP A 185 9.42 -27.38 -4.22
C ASP A 185 8.22 -27.12 -3.31
N ARG A 186 8.40 -26.21 -2.35
CA ARG A 186 7.29 -25.71 -1.56
C ARG A 186 6.49 -24.72 -2.35
N VAL A 187 5.22 -24.99 -2.53
CA VAL A 187 4.32 -24.17 -3.36
C VAL A 187 3.09 -23.72 -2.57
N THR A 188 2.68 -22.50 -2.79
CA THR A 188 1.33 -22.06 -2.42
C THR A 188 0.38 -22.55 -3.50
N MET A 189 -0.67 -23.24 -3.12
CA MET A 189 -1.69 -23.74 -4.05
C MET A 189 -3.09 -23.30 -3.61
N TYR A 190 -4.02 -23.32 -4.56
CA TYR A 190 -5.42 -23.07 -4.27
C TYR A 190 -6.23 -24.33 -4.57
N SER A 191 -6.93 -24.86 -3.55
CA SER A 191 -8.00 -25.82 -3.73
C SER A 191 -9.25 -25.07 -4.17
N VAL A 192 -9.78 -25.39 -5.35
CA VAL A 192 -10.87 -24.64 -5.99
C VAL A 192 -12.06 -25.52 -6.31
N THR A 193 -13.28 -24.98 -6.27
CA THR A 193 -14.47 -25.69 -6.72
C THR A 193 -14.40 -25.98 -8.22
N ASP A 194 -15.10 -27.00 -8.66
CA ASP A 194 -15.15 -27.52 -10.03
C ASP A 194 -15.47 -26.42 -11.09
N ASN A 195 -16.33 -25.50 -10.75
CA ASN A 195 -16.80 -24.40 -11.62
C ASN A 195 -15.95 -23.13 -11.55
N TYR A 196 -14.82 -23.13 -10.82
CA TYR A 196 -14.02 -21.91 -10.53
C TYR A 196 -13.56 -21.18 -11.79
N PHE A 197 -12.87 -21.88 -12.70
CA PHE A 197 -12.36 -21.26 -13.91
C PHE A 197 -13.47 -20.92 -14.90
N ALA A 198 -14.53 -21.72 -14.96
CA ALA A 198 -15.68 -21.49 -15.83
C ALA A 198 -16.41 -20.21 -15.43
N LEU A 199 -16.68 -20.00 -14.11
CA LEU A 199 -17.33 -18.79 -13.61
C LEU A 199 -16.49 -17.55 -13.89
N LEU A 200 -15.16 -17.64 -13.74
CA LEU A 200 -14.25 -16.53 -13.96
C LEU A 200 -13.98 -16.25 -15.44
N GLY A 201 -14.37 -17.15 -16.36
CA GLY A 201 -14.16 -17.00 -17.80
C GLY A 201 -12.70 -17.18 -18.22
N VAL A 202 -11.93 -17.97 -17.46
CA VAL A 202 -10.49 -18.16 -17.70
C VAL A 202 -10.28 -19.23 -18.77
N ARG A 203 -9.42 -18.94 -19.75
CA ARG A 203 -8.99 -19.88 -20.78
C ARG A 203 -7.55 -20.35 -20.49
N PRO A 204 -7.20 -21.64 -20.71
CA PRO A 204 -5.85 -22.11 -20.49
C PRO A 204 -4.84 -21.50 -21.45
N ALA A 205 -3.58 -21.35 -21.03
CA ALA A 205 -2.47 -21.04 -21.94
C ALA A 205 -2.08 -22.27 -22.76
N ILE A 206 -2.00 -23.43 -22.11
CA ILE A 206 -1.80 -24.76 -22.73
C ILE A 206 -2.62 -25.81 -21.98
N GLY A 207 -2.95 -26.90 -22.65
CA GLY A 207 -3.74 -27.98 -22.06
C GLY A 207 -5.19 -27.58 -21.78
N ARG A 208 -5.72 -27.98 -20.64
CA ARG A 208 -7.06 -27.65 -20.16
C ARG A 208 -7.08 -27.24 -18.70
N LEU A 209 -8.16 -26.60 -18.26
CA LEU A 209 -8.40 -26.25 -16.85
C LEU A 209 -9.35 -27.28 -16.20
N ILE A 210 -9.56 -27.16 -14.87
CA ILE A 210 -10.54 -27.97 -14.15
C ILE A 210 -11.92 -27.65 -14.70
N HIS A 211 -12.68 -28.68 -15.11
CA HIS A 211 -14.01 -28.55 -15.68
C HIS A 211 -15.11 -28.70 -14.62
N PRO A 212 -16.28 -28.06 -14.80
CA PRO A 212 -17.47 -28.37 -14.04
C PRO A 212 -17.77 -29.88 -14.13
N ASN A 213 -18.02 -30.49 -12.98
CA ASN A 213 -18.21 -31.95 -12.79
C ASN A 213 -16.93 -32.79 -12.70
N GLU A 214 -15.75 -32.20 -12.67
CA GLU A 214 -14.49 -32.88 -12.40
C GLU A 214 -14.20 -32.85 -10.89
N GLY A 215 -14.09 -34.00 -10.28
CA GLY A 215 -13.98 -34.12 -8.83
C GLY A 215 -15.32 -33.88 -8.10
N ARG A 216 -16.16 -34.90 -8.01
CA ARG A 216 -17.47 -34.84 -7.32
C ARG A 216 -17.47 -35.63 -6.00
N ALA A 217 -16.44 -36.37 -5.76
CA ALA A 217 -16.24 -37.15 -4.56
C ALA A 217 -14.81 -36.98 -4.07
N ARG A 218 -14.59 -37.26 -2.81
CA ARG A 218 -13.26 -37.26 -2.19
C ARG A 218 -12.30 -38.19 -2.95
N GLY A 219 -11.09 -37.69 -3.24
CA GLY A 219 -10.07 -38.44 -3.99
C GLY A 219 -10.34 -38.59 -5.49
N ASP A 220 -11.45 -38.07 -5.99
CA ASP A 220 -11.79 -38.06 -7.41
C ASP A 220 -11.06 -36.93 -8.15
N ALA A 221 -10.42 -37.27 -9.27
CA ALA A 221 -9.66 -36.33 -10.11
C ALA A 221 -8.36 -35.76 -9.48
N PRO A 222 -7.29 -36.56 -9.29
CA PRO A 222 -5.98 -36.08 -8.87
C PRO A 222 -5.28 -35.35 -10.03
N VAL A 223 -5.76 -34.13 -10.33
CA VAL A 223 -5.26 -33.28 -11.40
C VAL A 223 -4.78 -31.94 -10.84
N ILE A 224 -3.78 -31.36 -11.50
CA ILE A 224 -3.18 -30.10 -11.12
C ILE A 224 -3.08 -29.17 -12.32
N VAL A 225 -3.43 -27.90 -12.15
CA VAL A 225 -3.23 -26.82 -13.10
C VAL A 225 -2.12 -25.91 -12.57
N LEU A 226 -1.05 -25.75 -13.31
CA LEU A 226 0.06 -24.86 -12.93
C LEU A 226 -0.25 -23.41 -13.30
N THR A 227 0.31 -22.44 -12.57
CA THR A 227 0.31 -21.06 -13.00
C THR A 227 1.36 -20.83 -14.08
N HIS A 228 1.14 -19.84 -14.93
CA HIS A 228 2.08 -19.49 -16.00
C HIS A 228 3.44 -19.09 -15.42
N GLU A 229 3.48 -18.31 -14.35
CA GLU A 229 4.70 -17.87 -13.69
C GLU A 229 5.51 -19.06 -13.17
N TYR A 230 4.87 -20.01 -12.48
CA TYR A 230 5.54 -21.20 -11.96
C TYR A 230 6.03 -22.13 -13.08
N TRP A 231 5.22 -22.32 -14.12
CA TRP A 231 5.60 -23.09 -15.31
C TRP A 231 6.83 -22.49 -16.01
N GLN A 232 6.87 -21.18 -16.19
CA GLN A 232 8.05 -20.51 -16.77
C GLN A 232 9.29 -20.62 -15.86
N ALA A 233 9.13 -20.37 -14.57
CA ALA A 233 10.27 -20.33 -13.64
C ALA A 233 10.87 -21.71 -13.39
N ARG A 234 10.04 -22.76 -13.29
CA ARG A 234 10.47 -24.10 -12.90
C ARG A 234 10.73 -25.03 -14.09
N PHE A 235 9.99 -24.87 -15.18
CA PHE A 235 10.02 -25.74 -16.34
C PHE A 235 10.44 -25.03 -17.64
N GLY A 236 10.89 -23.76 -17.55
CA GLY A 236 11.33 -23.01 -18.73
C GLY A 236 10.29 -22.80 -19.82
N GLY A 237 8.99 -22.99 -19.49
CA GLY A 237 7.91 -22.91 -20.46
C GLY A 237 7.77 -24.15 -21.36
N ASP A 238 8.27 -25.31 -20.96
CA ASP A 238 8.17 -26.55 -21.71
C ASP A 238 6.71 -27.04 -21.78
N PRO A 239 6.09 -27.10 -22.97
CA PRO A 239 4.71 -27.57 -23.10
C PRO A 239 4.52 -29.07 -22.84
N SER A 240 5.58 -29.89 -22.84
CA SER A 240 5.52 -31.32 -22.54
C SER A 240 5.15 -31.62 -21.09
N ILE A 241 5.07 -30.60 -20.23
CA ILE A 241 4.59 -30.73 -18.83
C ILE A 241 3.14 -31.19 -18.76
N VAL A 242 2.30 -30.91 -19.76
CA VAL A 242 0.91 -31.36 -19.80
C VAL A 242 0.85 -32.85 -20.03
N GLY A 243 0.13 -33.58 -19.16
CA GLY A 243 0.08 -35.02 -19.09
C GLY A 243 1.15 -35.68 -18.21
N ARG A 244 2.11 -34.92 -17.71
CA ARG A 244 3.17 -35.40 -16.82
C ARG A 244 2.63 -35.67 -15.41
N ALA A 245 3.06 -36.80 -14.83
CA ALA A 245 2.79 -37.09 -13.43
C ALA A 245 3.76 -36.35 -12.51
N VAL A 246 3.20 -35.73 -11.48
CA VAL A 246 3.94 -35.03 -10.39
C VAL A 246 3.43 -35.54 -9.05
N ARG A 247 4.13 -35.34 -7.96
CA ARG A 247 3.64 -35.69 -6.62
C ARG A 247 3.35 -34.41 -5.82
N LEU A 248 2.18 -34.39 -5.19
CA LEU A 248 1.78 -33.29 -4.30
C LEU A 248 1.54 -33.89 -2.90
N ASN A 249 2.35 -33.50 -1.92
CA ASN A 249 2.42 -34.12 -0.59
C ASN A 249 2.53 -35.65 -0.66
N GLY A 250 3.36 -36.14 -1.58
CA GLY A 250 3.55 -37.57 -1.80
C GLY A 250 2.49 -38.26 -2.68
N LEU A 251 1.31 -37.67 -2.89
CA LEU A 251 0.23 -38.24 -3.72
C LEU A 251 0.45 -37.95 -5.21
N PRO A 252 0.15 -38.87 -6.12
CA PRO A 252 0.33 -38.67 -7.55
C PRO A 252 -0.76 -37.76 -8.14
N PHE A 253 -0.36 -36.76 -8.92
CA PHE A 253 -1.24 -35.86 -9.66
C PHE A 253 -0.80 -35.81 -11.13
N THR A 254 -1.76 -35.52 -12.01
CA THR A 254 -1.46 -35.29 -13.43
C THR A 254 -1.59 -33.78 -13.76
N VAL A 255 -0.54 -33.22 -14.36
CA VAL A 255 -0.62 -31.82 -14.86
C VAL A 255 -1.53 -31.78 -16.08
N ILE A 256 -2.68 -31.08 -15.99
CA ILE A 256 -3.66 -31.03 -17.08
C ILE A 256 -3.57 -29.75 -17.91
N GLY A 257 -2.95 -28.70 -17.39
CA GLY A 257 -2.80 -27.43 -18.11
C GLY A 257 -2.13 -26.34 -17.31
N VAL A 258 -2.05 -25.17 -17.91
CA VAL A 258 -1.41 -23.98 -17.37
C VAL A 258 -2.36 -22.78 -17.51
N THR A 259 -2.48 -21.95 -16.47
CA THR A 259 -3.24 -20.70 -16.52
C THR A 259 -2.60 -19.66 -17.45
N PRO A 260 -3.34 -18.69 -17.99
CA PRO A 260 -2.76 -17.63 -18.78
C PRO A 260 -2.01 -16.61 -17.88
N ALA A 261 -0.91 -16.05 -18.38
CA ALA A 261 -0.06 -15.10 -17.65
C ALA A 261 -0.82 -13.93 -16.97
N PRO A 262 -1.86 -13.32 -17.56
CA PRO A 262 -2.61 -12.29 -16.87
C PRO A 262 -3.31 -12.79 -15.60
N PHE A 263 -3.76 -14.06 -15.58
CA PHE A 263 -4.50 -14.63 -14.46
C PHE A 263 -3.64 -14.87 -13.21
N ASP A 264 -2.32 -15.01 -13.35
CA ASP A 264 -1.40 -15.09 -12.21
C ASP A 264 -1.47 -13.85 -11.29
N ARG A 265 -2.05 -12.76 -11.80
CA ARG A 265 -2.28 -11.50 -11.06
C ARG A 265 -3.70 -11.40 -10.48
N ALA A 266 -4.53 -12.44 -10.59
CA ALA A 266 -5.89 -12.44 -10.06
C ALA A 266 -5.91 -12.27 -8.54
N HIS A 267 -4.92 -12.84 -7.86
CA HIS A 267 -4.75 -12.74 -6.42
C HIS A 267 -3.61 -11.76 -6.09
N SER A 268 -3.94 -10.71 -5.32
CA SER A 268 -3.04 -9.57 -5.15
C SER A 268 -1.94 -9.79 -4.11
N LEU A 269 -2.13 -10.68 -3.14
CA LEU A 269 -1.21 -10.90 -2.03
C LEU A 269 -0.61 -12.30 -2.02
N LEU A 270 -1.45 -13.34 -1.97
CA LEU A 270 -1.03 -14.73 -1.97
C LEU A 270 -1.20 -15.29 -3.38
N ARG A 271 -0.12 -15.40 -4.13
CA ARG A 271 -0.17 -15.94 -5.50
C ARG A 271 0.03 -17.44 -5.47
N PRO A 272 -0.90 -18.22 -6.00
CA PRO A 272 -0.70 -19.65 -6.12
C PRO A 272 0.35 -19.98 -7.18
N SER A 273 1.03 -21.10 -6.99
CA SER A 273 1.86 -21.76 -8.01
C SER A 273 1.04 -22.78 -8.78
N ALA A 274 -0.04 -23.27 -8.18
CA ALA A 274 -0.90 -24.31 -8.75
C ALA A 274 -2.34 -24.22 -8.21
N TYR A 275 -3.25 -24.88 -8.93
CA TYR A 275 -4.65 -25.08 -8.56
C TYR A 275 -4.99 -26.56 -8.60
N VAL A 276 -5.74 -27.04 -7.61
CA VAL A 276 -6.23 -28.41 -7.50
C VAL A 276 -7.74 -28.43 -7.24
N PRO A 277 -8.46 -29.51 -7.60
CA PRO A 277 -9.87 -29.64 -7.24
C PRO A 277 -10.07 -29.64 -5.72
N MET A 278 -11.11 -28.97 -5.24
CA MET A 278 -11.46 -28.88 -3.81
C MET A 278 -11.66 -30.24 -3.15
N TRP A 279 -12.16 -31.22 -3.91
CA TRP A 279 -12.39 -32.58 -3.43
C TRP A 279 -11.11 -33.38 -3.11
N MET A 280 -9.93 -32.84 -3.52
CA MET A 280 -8.62 -33.40 -3.15
C MET A 280 -8.08 -32.83 -1.84
N HIS A 281 -8.74 -31.81 -1.26
CA HIS A 281 -8.25 -31.10 -0.07
C HIS A 281 -7.98 -32.03 1.11
N ASP A 282 -8.96 -32.84 1.49
CA ASP A 282 -8.85 -33.71 2.67
C ASP A 282 -7.80 -34.82 2.53
N ASP A 283 -7.42 -35.15 1.30
CA ASP A 283 -6.33 -36.10 1.02
C ASP A 283 -4.95 -35.45 1.05
N LEU A 284 -4.91 -34.13 0.76
CA LEU A 284 -3.69 -33.32 0.78
C LEU A 284 -3.39 -32.73 2.15
N ALA A 285 -4.41 -32.33 2.89
CA ALA A 285 -4.33 -31.69 4.19
C ALA A 285 -4.97 -32.56 5.26
N ASN A 286 -4.17 -33.19 6.09
CA ASN A 286 -4.65 -34.01 7.23
C ASN A 286 -4.95 -33.18 8.48
N SER A 287 -5.39 -31.91 8.35
CA SER A 287 -5.64 -31.03 9.47
C SER A 287 -7.03 -31.29 10.08
N PHE A 288 -7.13 -31.38 11.38
CA PHE A 288 -8.34 -31.34 12.24
C PHE A 288 -9.73 -31.60 11.61
N GLY A 289 -9.88 -32.66 10.79
CA GLY A 289 -11.13 -33.08 10.18
C GLY A 289 -11.39 -32.47 8.81
N SER A 290 -12.32 -33.10 8.08
CA SER A 290 -12.71 -32.70 6.72
C SER A 290 -13.29 -31.30 6.63
N ILE A 291 -12.77 -30.47 5.73
CA ILE A 291 -13.43 -29.19 5.40
C ILE A 291 -14.62 -29.39 4.46
N LEU A 292 -14.73 -30.55 3.81
CA LEU A 292 -15.77 -30.88 2.86
C LEU A 292 -17.09 -31.26 3.53
N GLU A 293 -17.05 -31.78 4.78
CA GLU A 293 -18.21 -32.33 5.48
C GLU A 293 -18.72 -31.47 6.64
N GLY A 294 -17.85 -30.66 7.25
CA GLY A 294 -18.20 -29.85 8.43
C GLY A 294 -18.84 -28.51 8.06
N ARG A 295 -20.09 -28.24 8.52
CA ARG A 295 -20.73 -26.92 8.37
C ARG A 295 -20.10 -25.85 9.25
N ASP A 296 -19.41 -26.23 10.31
CA ASP A 296 -18.69 -25.37 11.25
C ASP A 296 -17.29 -24.99 10.74
N ARG A 297 -16.87 -25.52 9.59
CA ARG A 297 -15.55 -25.26 8.97
C ARG A 297 -15.58 -24.07 8.00
N HIS A 298 -15.59 -22.87 8.54
CA HIS A 298 -15.73 -21.62 7.78
C HIS A 298 -14.38 -21.17 7.16
N GLN A 299 -13.78 -21.99 6.28
CA GLN A 299 -12.42 -21.78 5.74
C GLN A 299 -12.39 -21.35 4.27
N LEU A 300 -13.52 -21.44 3.54
CA LEU A 300 -13.55 -21.13 2.12
C LEU A 300 -13.79 -19.66 1.84
N TRP A 301 -12.92 -19.08 1.05
CA TRP A 301 -13.17 -17.80 0.40
C TRP A 301 -14.15 -18.02 -0.75
N VAL A 302 -15.21 -17.22 -0.80
CA VAL A 302 -16.28 -17.39 -1.80
C VAL A 302 -16.37 -16.15 -2.68
N LEU A 303 -16.38 -16.39 -3.99
CA LEU A 303 -16.70 -15.41 -5.02
C LEU A 303 -18.03 -15.78 -5.67
N GLY A 304 -18.86 -14.78 -5.92
CA GLY A 304 -20.10 -14.90 -6.67
C GLY A 304 -20.11 -13.98 -7.87
N ARG A 305 -20.72 -14.41 -8.96
CA ARG A 305 -21.02 -13.54 -10.10
C ARG A 305 -22.49 -13.18 -10.09
N LEU A 306 -22.79 -11.88 -9.94
CA LEU A 306 -24.16 -11.39 -9.98
C LEU A 306 -24.78 -11.56 -11.37
N ASN A 307 -26.06 -11.89 -11.41
CA ASN A 307 -26.84 -11.82 -12.65
C ASN A 307 -26.92 -10.36 -13.16
N PRO A 308 -27.01 -10.14 -14.48
CA PRO A 308 -27.16 -8.80 -15.03
C PRO A 308 -28.36 -8.04 -14.41
N GLY A 309 -28.10 -6.83 -13.90
CA GLY A 309 -29.12 -5.99 -13.30
C GLY A 309 -29.39 -6.23 -11.80
N VAL A 310 -28.80 -7.25 -11.18
CA VAL A 310 -28.93 -7.49 -9.75
C VAL A 310 -28.01 -6.56 -8.95
N SER A 311 -28.58 -5.86 -7.97
CA SER A 311 -27.82 -4.99 -7.06
C SER A 311 -27.23 -5.77 -5.88
N LEU A 312 -26.18 -5.19 -5.24
CA LEU A 312 -25.61 -5.76 -4.01
C LEU A 312 -26.61 -5.92 -2.86
N SER A 313 -27.55 -4.99 -2.74
CA SER A 313 -28.61 -5.05 -1.72
C SER A 313 -29.57 -6.21 -1.94
N GLN A 314 -29.93 -6.48 -3.20
CA GLN A 314 -30.77 -7.63 -3.56
C GLN A 314 -30.02 -8.95 -3.30
N ALA A 315 -28.73 -9.01 -3.70
CA ALA A 315 -27.90 -10.17 -3.45
C ALA A 315 -27.76 -10.49 -1.95
N ARG A 316 -27.54 -9.45 -1.15
CA ARG A 316 -27.48 -9.60 0.31
C ARG A 316 -28.81 -10.11 0.89
N ALA A 317 -29.92 -9.52 0.51
CA ALA A 317 -31.24 -9.92 0.99
C ALA A 317 -31.58 -11.39 0.63
N ALA A 318 -31.25 -11.82 -0.61
CA ALA A 318 -31.46 -13.20 -1.02
C ALA A 318 -30.64 -14.20 -0.17
N LEU A 319 -29.36 -13.90 0.06
CA LEU A 319 -28.51 -14.74 0.89
C LEU A 319 -28.93 -14.72 2.37
N GLU A 320 -29.41 -13.60 2.92
CA GLU A 320 -29.94 -13.51 4.29
C GLU A 320 -31.18 -14.40 4.48
N VAL A 321 -32.07 -14.47 3.50
CA VAL A 321 -33.24 -15.37 3.52
C VAL A 321 -32.77 -16.82 3.56
N ARG A 322 -31.79 -17.19 2.74
CA ARG A 322 -31.23 -18.55 2.72
C ARG A 322 -30.48 -18.88 4.01
N ALA A 323 -29.68 -17.95 4.53
CA ALA A 323 -28.99 -18.09 5.81
C ALA A 323 -29.98 -18.32 6.97
N ALA A 324 -31.09 -17.60 6.99
CA ALA A 324 -32.15 -17.81 7.99
C ALA A 324 -32.84 -19.19 7.87
N ALA A 325 -32.95 -19.76 6.69
CA ALA A 325 -33.40 -21.13 6.48
C ALA A 325 -32.37 -22.13 7.03
N LEU A 326 -31.10 -21.99 6.66
CA LEU A 326 -30.01 -22.84 7.15
C LEU A 326 -29.86 -22.77 8.68
N ALA A 327 -30.05 -21.59 9.29
CA ALA A 327 -30.02 -21.42 10.73
C ALA A 327 -31.17 -22.18 11.45
N ARG A 328 -32.31 -22.40 10.79
CA ARG A 328 -33.43 -23.21 11.32
C ARG A 328 -33.14 -24.70 11.17
N ASP A 329 -32.59 -25.10 10.00
CA ASP A 329 -32.35 -26.51 9.66
C ASP A 329 -31.12 -27.04 10.39
N TYR A 330 -30.10 -26.19 10.58
CA TYR A 330 -28.79 -26.51 11.20
C TYR A 330 -28.42 -25.53 12.32
N PRO A 331 -29.19 -25.48 13.41
CA PRO A 331 -28.97 -24.49 14.46
C PRO A 331 -27.61 -24.61 15.17
N GLY A 332 -27.02 -25.79 15.20
CA GLY A 332 -25.72 -26.00 15.85
C GLY A 332 -24.54 -25.34 15.14
N SER A 333 -24.64 -25.10 13.84
CA SER A 333 -23.55 -24.51 13.02
C SER A 333 -23.89 -23.15 12.43
N ASN A 334 -25.16 -22.92 12.05
CA ASN A 334 -25.57 -21.77 11.28
C ASN A 334 -26.38 -20.74 12.07
N ALA A 335 -26.66 -20.98 13.35
CA ALA A 335 -27.39 -20.03 14.20
C ALA A 335 -26.60 -18.72 14.36
N GLY A 336 -27.27 -17.59 14.08
CA GLY A 336 -26.67 -16.25 14.21
C GLY A 336 -25.65 -15.89 13.12
N VAL A 337 -25.46 -16.73 12.11
CA VAL A 337 -24.59 -16.43 10.96
C VAL A 337 -25.20 -15.27 10.17
N SER A 338 -24.44 -14.17 10.07
CA SER A 338 -24.78 -13.00 9.24
C SER A 338 -23.84 -12.94 8.05
N LEU A 339 -24.39 -12.85 6.84
CA LEU A 339 -23.59 -12.81 5.64
C LEU A 339 -23.23 -11.39 5.23
N VAL A 340 -22.01 -11.23 4.76
CA VAL A 340 -21.50 -9.99 4.16
C VAL A 340 -21.27 -10.23 2.67
N VAL A 341 -21.85 -9.36 1.84
CA VAL A 341 -21.66 -9.33 0.38
C VAL A 341 -21.04 -8.00 0.02
N ILE A 342 -19.81 -8.03 -0.48
CA ILE A 342 -19.06 -6.83 -0.87
C ILE A 342 -18.49 -7.00 -2.29
N PRO A 343 -18.29 -5.90 -3.06
CA PRO A 343 -17.55 -6.00 -4.32
C PRO A 343 -16.21 -6.69 -4.10
N GLU A 344 -15.79 -7.52 -5.04
CA GLU A 344 -14.53 -8.26 -4.95
C GLU A 344 -13.34 -7.33 -4.68
N THR A 345 -13.30 -6.15 -5.32
CA THR A 345 -12.27 -5.13 -5.10
C THR A 345 -12.21 -4.62 -3.65
N HIS A 346 -13.32 -4.71 -2.91
CA HIS A 346 -13.39 -4.32 -1.51
C HIS A 346 -12.94 -5.44 -0.54
N ALA A 347 -12.87 -6.67 -1.01
CA ALA A 347 -12.36 -7.80 -0.25
C ALA A 347 -10.83 -7.92 -0.31
N ARG A 348 -10.17 -7.10 -1.11
CA ARG A 348 -8.72 -7.15 -1.32
C ARG A 348 -7.93 -6.49 -0.18
N PRO A 349 -6.69 -6.92 0.07
CA PRO A 349 -5.96 -7.99 -0.63
C PRO A 349 -6.42 -9.40 -0.26
N LEU A 350 -7.09 -9.56 0.89
CA LEU A 350 -7.75 -10.77 1.37
C LEU A 350 -9.05 -10.36 2.09
N PRO A 351 -10.14 -11.14 2.00
CA PRO A 351 -11.42 -10.78 2.59
C PRO A 351 -11.37 -10.39 4.08
N PRO A 352 -10.68 -11.10 4.98
CA PRO A 352 -10.68 -10.76 6.41
C PRO A 352 -9.98 -9.45 6.73
N VAL A 353 -8.96 -9.08 5.97
CA VAL A 353 -8.14 -7.89 6.24
C VAL A 353 -8.47 -6.71 5.32
N GLY A 354 -9.35 -6.91 4.32
CA GLY A 354 -9.74 -5.88 3.36
C GLY A 354 -10.21 -4.55 3.98
N PRO A 355 -11.10 -4.55 4.99
CA PRO A 355 -11.53 -3.31 5.67
C PRO A 355 -10.37 -2.55 6.33
N PHE A 356 -9.47 -3.26 7.02
CA PHE A 356 -8.28 -2.68 7.63
C PHE A 356 -7.34 -2.06 6.59
N PHE A 357 -7.04 -2.81 5.52
CA PHE A 357 -6.19 -2.33 4.42
C PHE A 357 -6.78 -1.10 3.73
N ARG A 358 -8.11 -1.02 3.55
CA ARG A 358 -8.75 0.18 2.99
C ARG A 358 -8.62 1.40 3.90
N ALA A 359 -8.81 1.22 5.20
CA ALA A 359 -8.63 2.31 6.17
C ALA A 359 -7.18 2.81 6.17
N ALA A 360 -6.21 1.91 6.23
CA ALA A 360 -4.79 2.23 6.15
C ALA A 360 -4.44 2.93 4.81
N ALA A 361 -4.93 2.39 3.71
CA ALA A 361 -4.76 2.92 2.36
C ALA A 361 -5.28 4.36 2.24
N THR A 362 -6.47 4.65 2.80
CA THR A 362 -7.06 5.99 2.82
C THR A 362 -6.21 6.95 3.65
N ALA A 363 -5.71 6.51 4.80
CA ALA A 363 -4.82 7.30 5.64
C ALA A 363 -3.51 7.63 4.91
N PHE A 364 -2.85 6.65 4.29
CA PHE A 364 -1.61 6.87 3.54
C PHE A 364 -1.82 7.74 2.29
N ALA A 365 -2.95 7.59 1.58
CA ALA A 365 -3.31 8.47 0.48
C ALA A 365 -3.48 9.92 0.96
N GLY A 366 -4.12 10.13 2.11
CA GLY A 366 -4.23 11.43 2.76
C GLY A 366 -2.86 12.04 3.08
N LEU A 367 -1.95 11.26 3.68
CA LEU A 367 -0.58 11.68 3.98
C LEU A 367 0.19 12.07 2.71
N ALA A 368 0.04 11.31 1.62
CA ALA A 368 0.68 11.61 0.34
C ALA A 368 0.16 12.93 -0.27
N VAL A 369 -1.15 13.16 -0.24
CA VAL A 369 -1.76 14.41 -0.69
C VAL A 369 -1.24 15.59 0.13
N LEU A 370 -1.15 15.44 1.45
CA LEU A 370 -0.60 16.47 2.33
C LEU A 370 0.86 16.79 1.99
N LEU A 371 1.68 15.79 1.75
CA LEU A 371 3.07 16.00 1.34
C LEU A 371 3.15 16.71 -0.02
N LEU A 372 2.27 16.36 -0.97
CA LEU A 372 2.19 17.06 -2.26
C LEU A 372 1.79 18.54 -2.08
N LEU A 373 0.87 18.83 -1.17
CA LEU A 373 0.49 20.22 -0.84
C LEU A 373 1.65 20.99 -0.22
N ILE A 374 2.42 20.37 0.70
CA ILE A 374 3.63 20.96 1.28
C ILE A 374 4.65 21.29 0.20
N THR A 375 4.93 20.34 -0.70
CA THR A 375 5.88 20.54 -1.81
C THR A 375 5.40 21.62 -2.78
N SER A 376 4.11 21.62 -3.11
CA SER A 376 3.51 22.66 -3.96
C SER A 376 3.59 24.06 -3.33
N ALA A 377 3.33 24.16 -2.02
CA ALA A 377 3.49 25.41 -1.27
C ALA A 377 4.95 25.92 -1.28
N ASN A 378 5.92 24.99 -1.15
CA ASN A 378 7.34 25.34 -1.24
C ASN A 378 7.74 25.88 -2.62
N VAL A 379 7.32 25.18 -3.67
CA VAL A 379 7.60 25.62 -5.05
C VAL A 379 6.90 26.95 -5.33
N THR A 380 5.67 27.13 -4.82
CA THR A 380 4.96 28.43 -4.89
C THR A 380 5.79 29.54 -4.23
N ASN A 381 6.34 29.34 -3.03
CA ASN A 381 7.20 30.30 -2.35
C ASN A 381 8.47 30.63 -3.16
N LEU A 382 9.10 29.61 -3.76
CA LEU A 382 10.27 29.80 -4.64
C LEU A 382 9.91 30.59 -5.91
N LEU A 383 8.79 30.26 -6.55
CA LEU A 383 8.29 30.96 -7.74
C LEU A 383 7.93 32.43 -7.42
N MET A 384 7.30 32.67 -6.27
CA MET A 384 6.99 34.04 -5.81
C MET A 384 8.25 34.86 -5.54
N ALA A 385 9.29 34.26 -4.95
CA ALA A 385 10.58 34.94 -4.78
C ALA A 385 11.20 35.33 -6.12
N ARG A 386 11.10 34.45 -7.12
CA ARG A 386 11.59 34.72 -8.48
C ARG A 386 10.75 35.72 -9.23
N ALA A 387 9.43 35.72 -9.06
CA ALA A 387 8.52 36.67 -9.70
C ALA A 387 8.84 38.12 -9.30
N VAL A 388 9.21 38.38 -8.04
CA VAL A 388 9.66 39.69 -7.57
C VAL A 388 10.96 40.10 -8.27
N ALA A 389 11.93 39.22 -8.42
CA ALA A 389 13.19 39.51 -9.15
C ALA A 389 12.96 39.86 -10.65
N ARG A 390 11.84 39.41 -11.22
CA ARG A 390 11.45 39.64 -12.61
C ARG A 390 10.33 40.71 -12.79
N GLU A 391 9.97 41.43 -11.75
CA GLU A 391 8.84 42.35 -11.79
C GLU A 391 9.01 43.41 -12.90
N ARG A 392 10.21 43.94 -13.06
CA ARG A 392 10.54 44.94 -14.14
C ARG A 392 10.32 44.32 -15.54
N GLU A 393 10.70 43.08 -15.77
CA GLU A 393 10.51 42.40 -17.06
C GLU A 393 9.01 42.19 -17.37
N VAL A 394 8.23 41.77 -16.39
CA VAL A 394 6.78 41.56 -16.52
C VAL A 394 6.05 42.88 -16.80
N VAL A 395 6.42 43.95 -16.09
CA VAL A 395 5.85 45.30 -16.30
C VAL A 395 6.17 45.80 -17.70
N LEU A 396 7.41 45.66 -18.17
CA LEU A 396 7.79 46.04 -19.53
C LEU A 396 6.99 45.31 -20.62
N ARG A 397 6.79 43.99 -20.45
CA ARG A 397 5.98 43.18 -21.37
C ARG A 397 4.51 43.59 -21.36
N ALA A 398 3.97 43.93 -20.19
CA ALA A 398 2.60 44.41 -20.06
C ALA A 398 2.43 45.79 -20.72
N ALA A 399 3.43 46.68 -20.57
CA ALA A 399 3.46 47.98 -21.22
C ALA A 399 3.56 47.90 -22.76
N LEU A 400 4.21 46.86 -23.29
CA LEU A 400 4.30 46.56 -24.71
C LEU A 400 3.05 45.80 -25.27
N GLY A 401 1.96 45.69 -24.48
CA GLY A 401 0.67 45.15 -24.93
C GLY A 401 0.46 43.64 -24.70
N ALA A 402 1.29 42.99 -23.90
CA ALA A 402 1.05 41.56 -23.57
C ALA A 402 -0.21 41.43 -22.69
N GLY A 403 -1.23 40.73 -23.19
CA GLY A 403 -2.48 40.47 -22.47
C GLY A 403 -2.26 39.66 -21.18
N ARG A 404 -3.04 39.96 -20.12
CA ARG A 404 -2.96 39.31 -18.80
C ARG A 404 -3.05 37.78 -18.93
N GLY A 405 -3.94 37.25 -19.77
CA GLY A 405 -4.12 35.79 -19.99
C GLY A 405 -2.86 35.13 -20.57
N ARG A 406 -2.11 35.83 -21.45
CA ARG A 406 -0.85 35.30 -22.02
C ARG A 406 0.25 35.23 -20.95
N LEU A 407 0.34 36.20 -20.05
CA LEU A 407 1.30 36.16 -18.96
C LEU A 407 0.98 35.04 -17.94
N VAL A 408 -0.30 34.88 -17.58
CA VAL A 408 -0.74 33.76 -16.71
C VAL A 408 -0.40 32.40 -17.35
N ARG A 409 -0.75 32.21 -18.62
CA ARG A 409 -0.44 30.97 -19.33
C ARG A 409 1.05 30.68 -19.36
N GLN A 410 1.89 31.66 -19.64
CA GLN A 410 3.34 31.49 -19.66
C GLN A 410 3.90 31.07 -18.28
N LEU A 411 3.45 31.71 -17.19
CA LEU A 411 3.90 31.37 -15.81
C LEU A 411 3.41 29.97 -15.38
N LEU A 412 2.18 29.62 -15.74
CA LEU A 412 1.66 28.26 -15.51
C LEU A 412 2.45 27.22 -16.31
N THR A 413 2.80 27.51 -17.57
CA THR A 413 3.64 26.62 -18.39
C THR A 413 5.02 26.42 -17.77
N GLU A 414 5.67 27.48 -17.24
CA GLU A 414 6.94 27.35 -16.50
C GLU A 414 6.80 26.38 -15.32
N SER A 415 5.72 26.48 -14.54
CA SER A 415 5.47 25.66 -13.37
C SER A 415 5.15 24.21 -13.75
N VAL A 416 4.38 23.97 -14.81
CA VAL A 416 4.09 22.62 -15.30
C VAL A 416 5.35 21.95 -15.85
N VAL A 417 6.20 22.70 -16.59
CA VAL A 417 7.50 22.19 -17.06
C VAL A 417 8.40 21.78 -15.88
N LEU A 418 8.46 22.58 -14.80
CA LEU A 418 9.15 22.22 -13.58
C LEU A 418 8.60 20.93 -12.97
N ALA A 419 7.27 20.76 -12.92
CA ALA A 419 6.63 19.57 -12.38
C ALA A 419 6.91 18.33 -13.25
N VAL A 420 6.94 18.47 -14.58
CA VAL A 420 7.32 17.38 -15.49
C VAL A 420 8.79 16.99 -15.29
N LEU A 421 9.70 17.96 -15.19
CA LEU A 421 11.10 17.69 -14.87
C LEU A 421 11.27 16.99 -13.52
N ALA A 422 10.50 17.41 -12.51
CA ALA A 422 10.45 16.73 -11.21
C ALA A 422 9.93 15.28 -11.34
N GLY A 423 8.94 15.05 -12.19
CA GLY A 423 8.42 13.73 -12.48
C GLY A 423 9.43 12.79 -13.14
N VAL A 424 10.24 13.33 -14.06
CA VAL A 424 11.34 12.57 -14.68
C VAL A 424 12.36 12.07 -13.63
N VAL A 425 12.59 12.86 -12.56
CA VAL A 425 13.41 12.45 -11.43
C VAL A 425 12.66 11.53 -10.47
N ALA A 426 11.38 11.81 -10.21
CA ALA A 426 10.57 11.08 -9.25
C ALA A 426 10.27 9.63 -9.68
N LEU A 427 10.01 9.37 -10.96
CA LEU A 427 9.63 8.04 -11.46
C LEU A 427 10.73 6.97 -11.25
N PRO A 428 12.01 7.18 -11.59
CA PRO A 428 13.07 6.23 -11.28
C PRO A 428 13.24 5.98 -9.78
N VAL A 429 13.13 7.05 -8.96
CA VAL A 429 13.22 6.94 -7.50
C VAL A 429 12.03 6.15 -6.95
N ALA A 430 10.82 6.41 -7.44
CA ALA A 430 9.62 5.65 -7.07
C ALA A 430 9.74 4.17 -7.47
N ASN A 431 10.23 3.88 -8.68
CA ASN A 431 10.45 2.51 -9.13
C ASN A 431 11.46 1.77 -8.23
N ARG A 432 12.54 2.43 -7.83
CA ARG A 432 13.51 1.85 -6.90
C ARG A 432 12.92 1.62 -5.51
N ALA A 433 12.14 2.59 -4.99
CA ALA A 433 11.44 2.45 -3.72
C ALA A 433 10.45 1.27 -3.76
N LEU A 434 9.67 1.14 -4.83
CA LEU A 434 8.74 0.03 -5.02
C LEU A 434 9.46 -1.33 -5.09
N SER A 435 10.63 -1.40 -5.73
CA SER A 435 11.42 -2.64 -5.77
C SER A 435 11.90 -3.06 -4.36
N ILE A 436 12.28 -2.10 -3.52
CA ILE A 436 12.66 -2.36 -2.12
C ILE A 436 11.44 -2.86 -1.32
N VAL A 437 10.29 -2.21 -1.48
CA VAL A 437 9.02 -2.65 -0.84
C VAL A 437 8.65 -4.06 -1.28
N THR A 438 8.73 -4.37 -2.57
CA THR A 438 8.41 -5.70 -3.11
C THR A 438 9.35 -6.77 -2.57
N GLN A 439 10.65 -6.49 -2.50
CA GLN A 439 11.64 -7.40 -1.91
C GLN A 439 11.39 -7.59 -0.40
N GLY A 440 11.07 -6.52 0.32
CA GLY A 440 10.71 -6.57 1.73
C GLY A 440 9.47 -7.45 1.96
N LEU A 441 8.40 -7.25 1.19
CA LEU A 441 7.19 -8.07 1.28
C LEU A 441 7.46 -9.56 0.99
N ALA A 442 8.30 -9.86 0.00
CA ALA A 442 8.66 -11.23 -0.33
C ALA A 442 9.45 -11.95 0.78
N SER A 443 10.15 -11.21 1.62
CA SER A 443 10.91 -11.75 2.76
C SER A 443 10.09 -11.89 4.06
N MET A 444 8.85 -11.38 4.10
CA MET A 444 8.03 -11.32 5.33
C MET A 444 7.41 -12.65 5.74
N THR A 445 7.11 -13.53 4.78
CA THR A 445 6.55 -14.84 5.13
C THR A 445 7.38 -15.97 4.53
N SER A 446 7.64 -16.96 5.35
CA SER A 446 8.29 -18.22 4.93
C SER A 446 7.29 -19.30 4.50
N ILE A 447 6.00 -19.11 4.85
CA ILE A 447 4.95 -20.10 4.65
C ILE A 447 4.27 -19.96 3.30
N ALA A 448 3.98 -18.74 2.86
CA ALA A 448 3.33 -18.51 1.57
C ALA A 448 4.10 -17.43 0.78
N THR A 449 4.14 -17.59 -0.53
CA THR A 449 4.83 -16.60 -1.39
C THR A 449 3.99 -15.33 -1.52
N ILE A 450 4.35 -14.29 -0.76
CA ILE A 450 3.80 -12.95 -0.97
C ILE A 450 4.50 -12.32 -2.17
N ARG A 451 3.76 -12.11 -3.25
CA ARG A 451 4.25 -11.43 -4.46
C ARG A 451 3.28 -10.33 -4.87
N ALA A 452 3.58 -9.11 -4.47
CA ALA A 452 2.83 -7.94 -4.92
C ALA A 452 3.39 -7.43 -6.27
N ASP A 453 2.50 -7.22 -7.25
CA ASP A 453 2.87 -6.54 -8.49
C ASP A 453 2.67 -5.03 -8.31
N LEU A 454 3.72 -4.37 -7.87
CA LEU A 454 3.78 -2.92 -7.66
C LEU A 454 4.41 -2.19 -8.86
N SER A 455 4.30 -2.76 -10.06
CA SER A 455 4.85 -2.17 -11.28
C SER A 455 4.19 -0.83 -11.64
N LEU A 456 4.98 0.05 -12.25
CA LEU A 456 4.49 1.31 -12.81
C LEU A 456 3.75 1.04 -14.14
N ASP A 457 2.52 0.55 -14.04
CA ASP A 457 1.67 0.29 -15.21
C ASP A 457 1.11 1.60 -15.83
N ALA A 458 0.40 1.48 -16.96
CA ALA A 458 -0.16 2.63 -17.67
C ALA A 458 -1.11 3.47 -16.79
N ARG A 459 -1.80 2.86 -15.80
CA ARG A 459 -2.69 3.58 -14.87
C ARG A 459 -1.88 4.42 -13.90
N VAL A 460 -0.82 3.83 -13.33
CA VAL A 460 0.09 4.52 -12.41
C VAL A 460 0.80 5.66 -13.14
N LEU A 461 1.29 5.42 -14.35
CA LEU A 461 1.93 6.47 -15.17
C LEU A 461 0.95 7.57 -15.56
N GLY A 462 -0.29 7.23 -15.93
CA GLY A 462 -1.34 8.21 -16.23
C GLY A 462 -1.72 9.04 -15.02
N ALA A 463 -1.90 8.42 -13.85
CA ALA A 463 -2.15 9.12 -12.59
C ALA A 463 -0.96 10.00 -12.17
N ALA A 464 0.27 9.50 -12.30
CA ALA A 464 1.48 10.27 -12.04
C ALA A 464 1.55 11.51 -12.91
N PHE A 465 1.30 11.37 -14.22
CA PHE A 465 1.27 12.51 -15.15
C PHE A 465 0.19 13.54 -14.78
N LEU A 466 -1.02 13.08 -14.46
CA LEU A 466 -2.11 13.97 -14.02
C LEU A 466 -1.72 14.73 -12.74
N LEU A 467 -1.14 14.05 -11.77
CA LEU A 467 -0.68 14.65 -10.52
C LEU A 467 0.48 15.64 -10.72
N MET A 468 1.39 15.37 -11.67
CA MET A 468 2.43 16.32 -12.08
C MET A 468 1.81 17.62 -12.62
N VAL A 469 0.83 17.50 -13.52
CA VAL A 469 0.13 18.66 -14.09
C VAL A 469 -0.61 19.43 -13.00
N ILE A 470 -1.34 18.76 -12.13
CA ILE A 470 -2.07 19.36 -10.99
C ILE A 470 -1.09 20.11 -10.08
N ALA A 471 0.01 19.44 -9.66
CA ALA A 471 1.01 20.07 -8.81
C ALA A 471 1.66 21.30 -9.45
N GLY A 472 1.97 21.23 -10.75
CA GLY A 472 2.49 22.37 -11.52
C GLY A 472 1.52 23.54 -11.57
N VAL A 473 0.25 23.28 -11.86
CA VAL A 473 -0.81 24.30 -11.90
C VAL A 473 -1.02 24.92 -10.51
N VAL A 474 -1.17 24.09 -9.47
CA VAL A 474 -1.38 24.57 -8.08
C VAL A 474 -0.20 25.44 -7.64
N SER A 475 1.03 25.02 -7.91
CA SER A 475 2.24 25.78 -7.54
C SER A 475 2.38 27.08 -8.31
N GLY A 476 1.94 27.14 -9.56
CA GLY A 476 2.06 28.30 -10.43
C GLY A 476 0.91 29.29 -10.33
N LEU A 477 -0.26 28.87 -9.80
CA LEU A 477 -1.50 29.68 -9.86
C LEU A 477 -1.37 30.99 -9.05
N ALA A 478 -0.90 30.90 -7.81
CA ALA A 478 -0.76 32.08 -6.95
C ALA A 478 0.25 33.09 -7.51
N PRO A 479 1.48 32.71 -7.93
CA PRO A 479 2.41 33.62 -8.60
C PRO A 479 1.84 34.24 -9.88
N ALA A 480 1.12 33.47 -10.71
CA ALA A 480 0.54 33.93 -11.97
C ALA A 480 -0.56 34.97 -11.73
N ILE A 481 -1.48 34.77 -10.79
CA ILE A 481 -2.54 35.71 -10.45
C ILE A 481 -1.93 37.03 -9.89
N MET A 482 -0.92 36.89 -9.03
CA MET A 482 -0.29 38.07 -8.41
C MET A 482 0.49 38.93 -9.43
N ALA A 483 1.18 38.27 -10.38
CA ALA A 483 1.92 39.00 -11.42
C ALA A 483 1.00 39.82 -12.34
N THR A 484 -0.28 39.46 -12.48
CA THR A 484 -1.24 40.16 -13.35
C THR A 484 -2.09 41.22 -12.64
N ARG A 485 -2.10 41.24 -11.32
CA ARG A 485 -2.84 42.24 -10.51
C ARG A 485 -2.03 43.51 -10.21
N THR A 486 -0.81 43.66 -10.71
CA THR A 486 0.02 44.86 -10.55
C THR A 486 -0.60 45.99 -11.34
N ASP A 487 -1.06 47.04 -10.65
CA ASP A 487 -1.61 48.22 -11.25
C ASP A 487 -0.45 49.08 -11.80
N LEU A 488 -0.38 49.20 -13.14
CA LEU A 488 0.68 49.93 -13.86
C LEU A 488 0.79 51.38 -13.39
N ASN A 489 -0.33 52.01 -13.04
CA ASN A 489 -0.37 53.41 -12.59
C ASN A 489 0.14 53.60 -11.15
N ALA A 490 -0.08 52.60 -10.28
CA ALA A 490 0.40 52.61 -8.90
C ALA A 490 1.90 52.35 -8.80
N SER A 491 2.46 51.53 -9.68
CA SER A 491 3.91 51.19 -9.66
C SER A 491 4.80 52.31 -10.22
N VAL A 492 4.29 53.14 -11.12
CA VAL A 492 5.02 54.26 -11.72
C VAL A 492 4.92 55.52 -10.84
N LYS A 493 3.79 55.73 -10.10
CA LYS A 493 3.57 56.92 -9.25
C LYS A 493 4.05 56.79 -7.80
N ALA A 494 4.14 55.57 -7.29
CA ALA A 494 4.57 55.35 -5.91
C ALA A 494 6.01 54.84 -5.90
N GLY A 495 6.93 55.69 -5.67
CA GLY A 495 8.28 55.36 -5.21
C GLY A 495 8.23 54.61 -3.89
N GLY A 496 7.82 53.35 -3.96
CA GLY A 496 8.15 52.30 -2.99
C GLY A 496 7.36 52.12 -1.69
N ARG A 497 6.14 52.70 -1.50
CA ARG A 497 5.38 52.46 -0.25
C ARG A 497 3.88 52.35 -0.51
N GLY A 498 3.31 51.12 -0.59
CA GLY A 498 1.86 50.94 -0.50
C GLY A 498 1.36 49.56 -0.89
N GLY A 499 0.57 48.93 -0.06
CA GLY A 499 -0.48 47.89 -0.24
C GLY A 499 -0.12 46.57 -0.91
N ALA A 500 0.45 46.57 -2.10
CA ALA A 500 0.75 45.32 -2.85
C ALA A 500 1.90 44.48 -2.24
N GLY A 501 2.84 45.10 -1.55
CA GLY A 501 3.94 44.45 -0.82
C GLY A 501 3.47 43.72 0.42
N GLU A 502 2.50 44.24 1.14
CA GLU A 502 1.95 43.64 2.38
C GLU A 502 1.11 42.38 2.08
N SER A 503 0.26 42.42 1.05
CA SER A 503 -0.54 41.27 0.62
C SER A 503 0.34 40.11 0.18
N ARG A 504 1.43 40.37 -0.55
CA ARG A 504 2.42 39.33 -0.96
C ARG A 504 3.16 38.74 0.25
N ALA A 505 3.50 39.60 1.23
CA ALA A 505 4.18 39.20 2.45
C ALA A 505 3.28 38.35 3.35
N PHE A 506 1.99 38.67 3.43
CA PHE A 506 0.98 37.91 4.16
C PHE A 506 0.78 36.52 3.56
N LEU A 507 0.60 36.40 2.22
CA LEU A 507 0.39 35.10 1.57
C LEU A 507 1.59 34.17 1.75
N ARG A 508 2.82 34.67 1.62
CA ARG A 508 4.03 33.87 1.90
C ARG A 508 4.10 33.39 3.36
N GLY A 509 3.72 34.27 4.29
CA GLY A 509 3.64 33.91 5.71
C GLY A 509 2.60 32.83 5.97
N ALA A 510 1.41 32.98 5.38
CA ALA A 510 0.33 31.99 5.48
C ALA A 510 0.75 30.60 4.92
N LEU A 511 1.43 30.58 3.76
CA LEU A 511 1.95 29.33 3.19
C LEU A 511 2.95 28.63 4.13
N VAL A 512 3.84 29.40 4.78
CA VAL A 512 4.79 28.83 5.76
C VAL A 512 4.07 28.31 7.00
N VAL A 513 3.06 29.04 7.50
CA VAL A 513 2.24 28.61 8.64
C VAL A 513 1.55 27.27 8.33
N VAL A 514 0.88 27.17 7.18
CA VAL A 514 0.22 25.93 6.71
C VAL A 514 1.24 24.80 6.60
N GLN A 515 2.41 25.07 6.02
CA GLN A 515 3.45 24.08 5.84
C GLN A 515 4.00 23.55 7.18
N VAL A 516 4.28 24.45 8.14
CA VAL A 516 4.72 24.07 9.50
C VAL A 516 3.63 23.28 10.20
N ALA A 517 2.36 23.67 10.05
CA ALA A 517 1.22 22.96 10.62
C ALA A 517 1.09 21.54 10.07
N LEU A 518 1.18 21.36 8.75
CA LEU A 518 1.11 20.06 8.11
C LEU A 518 2.32 19.17 8.47
N SER A 519 3.52 19.76 8.55
CA SER A 519 4.72 19.03 8.98
C SER A 519 4.62 18.57 10.44
N LEU A 520 4.10 19.39 11.34
CA LEU A 520 3.86 19.01 12.74
C LEU A 520 2.86 17.85 12.81
N MET A 521 1.75 17.94 12.07
CA MET A 521 0.73 16.90 12.03
C MET A 521 1.33 15.55 11.57
N LEU A 522 2.15 15.55 10.50
CA LEU A 522 2.83 14.35 10.01
C LEU A 522 3.80 13.76 11.06
N LEU A 523 4.60 14.62 11.70
CA LEU A 523 5.55 14.19 12.72
C LEU A 523 4.87 13.66 13.98
N VAL A 524 3.80 14.31 14.44
CA VAL A 524 3.01 13.83 15.59
C VAL A 524 2.40 12.48 15.27
N SER A 525 1.83 12.30 14.08
CA SER A 525 1.31 10.98 13.64
C SER A 525 2.41 9.92 13.67
N GLY A 526 3.62 10.22 13.17
CA GLY A 526 4.77 9.33 13.23
C GLY A 526 5.22 9.02 14.66
N GLY A 527 5.27 10.02 15.51
CA GLY A 527 5.63 9.86 16.93
C GLY A 527 4.62 8.99 17.70
N LEU A 528 3.32 9.12 17.39
CA LEU A 528 2.28 8.27 17.98
C LEU A 528 2.43 6.81 17.53
N PHE A 529 2.76 6.53 16.26
CA PHE A 529 3.04 5.18 15.78
C PHE A 529 4.31 4.59 16.42
N LEU A 530 5.38 5.38 16.60
CA LEU A 530 6.58 4.94 17.30
C LEU A 530 6.27 4.58 18.75
N ARG A 531 5.45 5.37 19.45
CA ARG A 531 5.01 5.05 20.80
C ARG A 531 4.09 3.83 20.85
N SER A 532 3.21 3.66 19.87
CA SER A 532 2.40 2.45 19.75
C SER A 532 3.27 1.21 19.56
N LEU A 533 4.34 1.31 18.77
CA LEU A 533 5.30 0.22 18.60
C LEU A 533 6.02 -0.09 19.93
N ASP A 534 6.46 0.93 20.65
CA ASP A 534 7.09 0.74 21.96
C ASP A 534 6.14 0.09 22.97
N ARG A 535 4.88 0.52 23.01
CA ARG A 535 3.83 -0.11 23.82
C ARG A 535 3.52 -1.55 23.38
N ALA A 536 3.44 -1.79 22.09
CA ALA A 536 3.22 -3.14 21.56
C ALA A 536 4.31 -4.13 22.02
N ARG A 537 5.56 -3.68 22.07
CA ARG A 537 6.70 -4.48 22.55
C ARG A 537 6.68 -4.75 24.06
N GLN A 538 5.94 -3.97 24.83
CA GLN A 538 5.78 -4.12 26.28
C GLN A 538 4.56 -4.93 26.71
N ILE A 539 3.71 -5.35 25.74
CA ILE A 539 2.52 -6.15 26.03
C ILE A 539 2.92 -7.53 26.54
N GLU A 540 2.25 -7.99 27.57
CA GLU A 540 2.35 -9.39 28.01
C GLU A 540 1.77 -10.32 26.95
N LEU A 541 2.65 -11.08 26.29
CA LEU A 541 2.27 -12.00 25.20
C LEU A 541 1.69 -13.32 25.73
N GLY A 542 1.83 -13.59 27.04
CA GLY A 542 1.48 -14.86 27.68
C GLY A 542 2.57 -15.92 27.53
N PHE A 543 3.64 -15.63 26.79
CA PHE A 543 4.86 -16.43 26.67
C PHE A 543 6.10 -15.52 26.67
N GLU A 544 7.28 -16.06 26.93
CA GLU A 544 8.54 -15.30 26.96
C GLU A 544 9.28 -15.44 25.64
N PRO A 545 9.38 -14.35 24.82
CA PRO A 545 9.99 -14.42 23.50
C PRO A 545 11.52 -14.45 23.51
N ASP A 546 12.15 -13.89 24.55
CA ASP A 546 13.60 -13.77 24.63
C ASP A 546 14.28 -15.12 24.76
N GLY A 547 15.38 -15.32 24.03
CA GLY A 547 16.12 -16.57 24.03
C GLY A 547 15.46 -17.72 23.25
N LEU A 548 14.34 -17.47 22.54
CA LEU A 548 13.67 -18.49 21.72
C LEU A 548 14.11 -18.41 20.24
N VAL A 549 14.42 -19.56 19.67
CA VAL A 549 14.59 -19.82 18.22
C VAL A 549 13.43 -20.69 17.72
N ASN A 550 12.86 -20.34 16.59
CA ASN A 550 11.83 -21.09 15.89
C ASN A 550 12.47 -21.86 14.74
N ALA A 551 12.04 -23.13 14.53
CA ALA A 551 12.41 -23.91 13.35
C ALA A 551 11.19 -24.71 12.89
N SER A 552 10.64 -24.39 11.74
CA SER A 552 9.40 -24.99 11.23
C SER A 552 9.69 -26.09 10.23
N ILE A 553 8.90 -27.16 10.28
CA ILE A 553 8.93 -28.27 9.32
C ILE A 553 7.51 -28.65 8.89
N LEU A 554 7.40 -29.26 7.71
CA LEU A 554 6.14 -29.70 7.13
C LEU A 554 6.31 -31.14 6.59
N PRO A 555 6.38 -32.15 7.47
CA PRO A 555 6.65 -33.54 7.06
C PRO A 555 5.59 -34.10 6.13
N ALA A 556 4.36 -33.62 6.20
CA ALA A 556 3.29 -34.02 5.28
C ALA A 556 3.64 -33.75 3.80
N GLU A 557 4.46 -32.73 3.48
CA GLU A 557 4.95 -32.50 2.12
C GLU A 557 5.73 -33.68 1.54
N ASN A 558 6.30 -34.52 2.41
CA ASN A 558 7.06 -35.71 2.07
C ASN A 558 6.20 -37.01 2.17
N GLY A 559 4.91 -36.88 2.48
CA GLY A 559 3.99 -38.03 2.60
C GLY A 559 4.13 -38.81 3.92
N TYR A 560 4.70 -38.21 4.99
CA TYR A 560 4.85 -38.86 6.29
C TYR A 560 3.48 -39.09 6.94
N ASP A 561 3.21 -40.32 7.35
CA ASP A 561 2.05 -40.65 8.16
C ASP A 561 2.16 -40.15 9.61
N ALA A 562 1.09 -40.29 10.38
CA ALA A 562 1.02 -39.83 11.76
C ALA A 562 2.09 -40.43 12.68
N ALA A 563 2.45 -41.69 12.49
CA ALA A 563 3.47 -42.39 13.31
C ALA A 563 4.87 -41.89 12.93
N GLN A 564 5.15 -41.79 11.65
CA GLN A 564 6.41 -41.25 11.12
C GLN A 564 6.66 -39.82 11.57
N ARG A 565 5.59 -38.96 11.58
CA ARG A 565 5.68 -37.60 12.09
C ARG A 565 6.06 -37.53 13.56
N LEU A 566 5.42 -38.32 14.42
CA LEU A 566 5.76 -38.39 15.86
C LEU A 566 7.18 -38.84 16.11
N ASP A 567 7.66 -39.87 15.37
CA ASP A 567 9.03 -40.32 15.47
C ASP A 567 10.02 -39.22 15.05
N LEU A 568 9.76 -38.55 13.94
CA LEU A 568 10.57 -37.42 13.46
C LEU A 568 10.63 -36.30 14.52
N TYR A 569 9.46 -35.89 15.05
CA TYR A 569 9.39 -34.83 16.05
C TYR A 569 10.20 -35.19 17.31
N SER A 570 10.09 -36.39 17.78
CA SER A 570 10.84 -36.85 18.97
C SER A 570 12.34 -36.94 18.71
N ARG A 571 12.79 -37.49 17.58
CA ARG A 571 14.22 -37.59 17.22
C ARG A 571 14.84 -36.19 17.08
N ALA A 572 14.21 -35.29 16.38
CA ALA A 572 14.69 -33.92 16.17
C ALA A 572 14.78 -33.18 17.52
N ARG A 573 13.72 -33.19 18.33
CA ARG A 573 13.71 -32.53 19.65
C ARG A 573 14.84 -33.07 20.55
N ASN A 574 14.99 -34.42 20.67
CA ASN A 574 16.00 -35.01 21.55
C ASN A 574 17.43 -34.67 21.13
N ARG A 575 17.71 -34.63 19.82
CA ARG A 575 19.03 -34.18 19.29
C ARG A 575 19.32 -32.72 19.56
N ILE A 576 18.32 -31.85 19.37
CA ILE A 576 18.47 -30.42 19.61
C ILE A 576 18.63 -30.12 21.10
N ARG A 577 17.92 -30.84 22.00
CA ARG A 577 18.12 -30.74 23.47
C ARG A 577 19.52 -31.12 23.92
N ALA A 578 20.22 -31.94 23.16
CA ALA A 578 21.60 -32.33 23.46
C ALA A 578 22.64 -31.29 23.00
N LEU A 579 22.25 -30.24 22.28
CA LEU A 579 23.18 -29.18 21.89
C LEU A 579 23.60 -28.33 23.09
N PRO A 580 24.86 -27.89 23.17
CA PRO A 580 25.36 -27.05 24.24
C PRO A 580 24.57 -25.72 24.32
N GLY A 581 24.12 -25.39 25.56
CA GLY A 581 23.41 -24.13 25.82
C GLY A 581 21.93 -24.14 25.51
N VAL A 582 21.37 -25.26 25.02
CA VAL A 582 19.91 -25.45 24.89
C VAL A 582 19.36 -25.83 26.29
N GLU A 583 18.42 -25.03 26.79
CA GLU A 583 17.74 -25.28 28.07
C GLU A 583 16.51 -26.16 27.90
N HIS A 584 15.67 -25.80 26.92
CA HIS A 584 14.43 -26.50 26.61
C HIS A 584 14.20 -26.51 25.10
N ALA A 585 13.48 -27.55 24.63
CA ALA A 585 12.98 -27.63 23.25
C ALA A 585 11.61 -28.29 23.27
N GLY A 586 10.62 -27.63 22.64
CA GLY A 586 9.24 -28.12 22.61
C GLY A 586 8.55 -27.77 21.30
N TRP A 587 7.61 -28.60 20.89
CA TRP A 587 6.88 -28.44 19.63
C TRP A 587 5.54 -27.77 19.82
N ILE A 588 5.19 -26.94 18.86
CA ILE A 588 3.84 -26.38 18.65
C ILE A 588 3.46 -26.48 17.17
N GLN A 589 2.20 -26.72 16.89
CA GLN A 589 1.68 -26.81 15.52
C GLN A 589 1.87 -25.53 14.73
N TRP A 590 1.56 -24.37 15.32
CA TRP A 590 1.78 -23.04 14.75
C TRP A 590 2.19 -22.06 15.85
N VAL A 591 3.13 -21.19 15.54
CA VAL A 591 3.65 -20.19 16.48
C VAL A 591 2.60 -19.10 16.72
N PRO A 592 2.35 -18.67 17.96
CA PRO A 592 1.48 -17.54 18.24
C PRO A 592 1.90 -16.28 17.46
N LEU A 593 0.92 -15.45 17.09
CA LEU A 593 1.10 -14.22 16.31
C LEU A 593 1.62 -14.45 14.88
N SER A 594 1.50 -15.66 14.35
CA SER A 594 1.81 -15.95 12.95
C SER A 594 0.63 -15.72 12.03
N SER A 595 0.90 -15.64 10.74
CA SER A 595 -0.12 -15.49 9.68
C SER A 595 -0.99 -16.74 9.52
N VAL A 596 -0.61 -17.84 10.12
CA VAL A 596 -1.32 -19.13 10.06
C VAL A 596 -1.74 -19.54 11.45
N SER A 597 -3.00 -19.84 11.59
CA SER A 597 -3.62 -20.27 12.84
C SER A 597 -4.80 -21.20 12.56
N GLU A 598 -5.17 -22.00 13.53
CA GLU A 598 -6.32 -22.88 13.45
C GLU A 598 -7.28 -22.64 14.61
N GLY A 599 -8.54 -22.92 14.38
CA GLY A 599 -9.58 -22.78 15.39
C GLY A 599 -10.86 -23.48 14.95
N GLY A 600 -11.77 -23.63 15.88
CA GLY A 600 -13.05 -24.26 15.61
C GLY A 600 -14.06 -24.03 16.73
N SER A 601 -15.25 -24.56 16.52
CA SER A 601 -16.31 -24.53 17.51
C SER A 601 -16.02 -25.41 18.71
N VAL A 602 -16.31 -24.87 19.90
CA VAL A 602 -16.16 -25.56 21.18
C VAL A 602 -17.41 -25.42 22.02
N TRP A 603 -17.85 -26.50 22.65
CA TRP A 603 -18.99 -26.48 23.58
C TRP A 603 -18.82 -27.51 24.70
N VAL A 604 -19.55 -27.33 25.78
CA VAL A 604 -19.56 -28.30 26.91
C VAL A 604 -20.24 -29.58 26.47
N ASP A 605 -19.62 -30.74 26.77
CA ASP A 605 -20.19 -32.04 26.48
C ASP A 605 -21.59 -32.22 27.13
N GLY A 606 -22.54 -32.71 26.34
CA GLY A 606 -23.94 -32.82 26.73
C GLY A 606 -24.74 -31.50 26.71
N ARG A 607 -24.08 -30.35 26.30
CA ARG A 607 -24.74 -29.06 26.13
C ARG A 607 -24.38 -28.44 24.79
N PRO A 608 -24.78 -29.04 23.66
CA PRO A 608 -24.55 -28.46 22.37
C PRO A 608 -25.24 -27.08 22.29
N PRO A 609 -24.77 -26.17 21.46
CA PRO A 609 -25.41 -24.86 21.25
C PRO A 609 -26.92 -25.05 20.97
N ARG A 610 -27.76 -24.22 21.59
CA ARG A 610 -29.21 -24.24 21.36
C ARG A 610 -29.53 -23.70 19.97
N SER A 611 -30.72 -24.01 19.47
CA SER A 611 -31.22 -23.38 18.25
C SER A 611 -31.20 -21.85 18.40
N GLY A 612 -30.43 -21.16 17.56
CA GLY A 612 -30.21 -19.70 17.62
C GLY A 612 -28.99 -19.23 18.45
N GLU A 613 -28.23 -20.15 19.04
CA GLU A 613 -27.00 -19.86 19.80
C GLU A 613 -25.78 -20.27 18.97
N GLN A 614 -24.84 -19.34 18.80
CA GLN A 614 -23.56 -19.66 18.13
C GLN A 614 -22.66 -20.47 19.06
N ALA A 615 -21.99 -21.49 18.50
CA ALA A 615 -20.93 -22.18 19.20
C ALA A 615 -19.78 -21.20 19.51
N PHE A 616 -19.17 -21.36 20.66
CA PHE A 616 -17.99 -20.57 21.00
C PHE A 616 -16.82 -20.94 20.09
N MET A 617 -16.25 -19.96 19.40
CA MET A 617 -15.08 -20.16 18.53
C MET A 617 -13.80 -20.00 19.34
N ALA A 618 -13.02 -21.07 19.46
CA ALA A 618 -11.73 -21.05 20.13
C ALA A 618 -10.59 -21.36 19.15
N MET A 619 -9.43 -20.80 19.43
CA MET A 619 -8.18 -21.20 18.76
C MET A 619 -7.74 -22.59 19.24
N SER A 620 -7.06 -23.33 18.39
CA SER A 620 -6.60 -24.67 18.69
C SER A 620 -5.18 -24.91 18.18
N ALA A 621 -4.31 -25.50 18.99
CA ALA A 621 -2.99 -25.91 18.56
C ALA A 621 -2.58 -27.23 19.19
N ALA A 622 -1.94 -28.11 18.43
CA ALA A 622 -1.28 -29.26 18.99
C ALA A 622 0.09 -28.87 19.54
N VAL A 623 0.42 -29.35 20.74
CA VAL A 623 1.69 -29.10 21.42
C VAL A 623 2.24 -30.39 22.02
N ASP A 624 3.56 -30.45 22.21
CA ASP A 624 4.16 -31.53 22.97
C ASP A 624 4.19 -31.21 24.49
N ALA A 625 4.64 -32.16 25.30
CA ALA A 625 4.71 -32.00 26.75
C ALA A 625 5.70 -30.90 27.19
N ASP A 626 6.74 -30.63 26.39
CA ASP A 626 7.79 -29.65 26.70
C ASP A 626 7.45 -28.22 26.26
N TYR A 627 6.35 -28.02 25.52
CA TYR A 627 5.96 -26.69 24.99
C TYR A 627 5.83 -25.62 26.08
N PHE A 628 5.09 -25.94 27.16
CA PHE A 628 4.78 -24.98 28.23
C PHE A 628 6.05 -24.54 28.99
N SER A 629 6.98 -25.48 29.25
CA SER A 629 8.28 -25.16 29.88
C SER A 629 9.17 -24.35 28.90
N THR A 630 9.18 -24.70 27.62
CA THR A 630 10.00 -24.02 26.60
C THR A 630 9.53 -22.59 26.35
N SER A 631 8.23 -22.39 26.22
CA SER A 631 7.62 -21.07 25.99
C SER A 631 7.42 -20.24 27.26
N LYS A 632 7.58 -20.86 28.44
CA LYS A 632 7.27 -20.34 29.78
C LYS A 632 5.80 -19.92 29.94
N VAL A 633 4.90 -20.59 29.29
CA VAL A 633 3.46 -20.43 29.50
C VAL A 633 3.08 -21.10 30.82
N THR A 634 2.51 -20.33 31.75
CA THR A 634 2.14 -20.80 33.07
C THR A 634 0.87 -21.62 33.07
N ILE A 635 0.88 -22.82 33.64
CA ILE A 635 -0.33 -23.58 33.97
C ILE A 635 -0.83 -23.07 35.34
N VAL A 636 -2.03 -22.48 35.36
CA VAL A 636 -2.63 -21.83 36.53
C VAL A 636 -3.49 -22.79 37.36
N ASP A 637 -4.00 -23.86 36.76
CA ASP A 637 -4.76 -24.91 37.46
C ASP A 637 -4.53 -26.25 36.74
N GLY A 638 -4.54 -27.36 37.49
CA GLY A 638 -4.34 -28.68 36.95
C GLY A 638 -2.87 -29.06 36.63
N ARG A 639 -2.65 -29.73 35.47
CA ARG A 639 -1.33 -30.19 35.05
C ARG A 639 -1.03 -29.92 33.57
N SER A 640 0.25 -29.94 33.26
CA SER A 640 0.71 -30.00 31.85
C SER A 640 0.48 -31.41 31.28
N PHE A 641 0.68 -31.52 29.92
CA PHE A 641 0.73 -32.86 29.29
C PHE A 641 1.95 -33.63 29.74
N ASP A 642 1.80 -34.97 29.74
CA ASP A 642 2.89 -35.90 30.09
C ASP A 642 2.79 -37.19 29.26
N ASP A 643 3.68 -38.15 29.52
CA ASP A 643 3.81 -39.41 28.76
C ASP A 643 2.58 -40.32 28.86
N ARG A 644 1.62 -40.04 29.75
CA ARG A 644 0.35 -40.78 29.86
C ARG A 644 -0.67 -40.34 28.80
N ASP A 645 -0.50 -39.16 28.20
CA ASP A 645 -1.45 -38.59 27.25
C ASP A 645 -1.20 -39.11 25.82
N VAL A 646 -1.18 -40.45 25.66
CA VAL A 646 -0.95 -41.10 24.38
C VAL A 646 -2.24 -41.35 23.60
N ARG A 647 -2.14 -41.69 22.31
CA ARG A 647 -3.26 -41.87 21.39
C ARG A 647 -4.32 -42.87 21.88
N THR A 648 -3.90 -43.91 22.61
CA THR A 648 -4.78 -44.94 23.17
C THR A 648 -5.42 -44.56 24.50
N ALA A 649 -4.96 -43.47 25.13
CA ALA A 649 -5.52 -42.95 26.37
C ALA A 649 -6.75 -42.08 26.12
N ARG A 650 -7.40 -41.66 27.21
CA ARG A 650 -8.49 -40.71 27.13
C ARG A 650 -8.03 -39.40 26.45
N GLN A 651 -8.85 -38.89 25.55
CA GLN A 651 -8.53 -37.62 24.88
C GLN A 651 -8.56 -36.45 25.87
N VAL A 652 -7.49 -35.69 25.91
CA VAL A 652 -7.32 -34.58 26.91
C VAL A 652 -7.04 -33.25 26.21
N VAL A 653 -7.32 -32.18 26.95
CA VAL A 653 -7.11 -30.80 26.49
C VAL A 653 -6.64 -29.91 27.64
N ILE A 654 -5.78 -28.94 27.33
CA ILE A 654 -5.49 -27.80 28.22
C ILE A 654 -6.19 -26.60 27.60
N VAL A 655 -6.95 -25.85 28.40
CA VAL A 655 -7.65 -24.63 27.97
C VAL A 655 -7.00 -23.40 28.58
N ASN A 656 -7.21 -22.21 28.00
CA ASN A 656 -6.75 -20.99 28.66
C ASN A 656 -7.81 -20.42 29.63
N GLU A 657 -7.43 -19.42 30.42
CA GLU A 657 -8.31 -18.79 31.43
C GLU A 657 -9.60 -18.24 30.81
N THR A 658 -9.51 -17.61 29.63
CA THR A 658 -10.66 -17.08 28.89
C THR A 658 -11.66 -18.19 28.55
N LEU A 659 -11.20 -19.33 28.03
CA LEU A 659 -12.07 -20.44 27.66
C LEU A 659 -12.66 -21.13 28.90
N ALA A 660 -11.85 -21.31 29.95
CA ALA A 660 -12.31 -21.87 31.21
C ALA A 660 -13.38 -21.00 31.89
N SER A 661 -13.16 -19.70 31.99
CA SER A 661 -14.08 -18.75 32.61
C SER A 661 -15.38 -18.55 31.81
N HIS A 662 -15.34 -18.69 30.47
CA HIS A 662 -16.51 -18.63 29.63
C HIS A 662 -17.52 -19.77 29.94
N PHE A 663 -17.01 -21.00 30.03
CA PHE A 663 -17.87 -22.16 30.26
C PHE A 663 -18.16 -22.46 31.74
N TRP A 664 -17.24 -22.13 32.62
CA TRP A 664 -17.32 -22.43 34.06
C TRP A 664 -16.89 -21.22 34.93
N PRO A 665 -17.66 -20.14 34.91
CA PRO A 665 -17.32 -18.94 35.68
C PRO A 665 -17.25 -19.28 37.18
N ASN A 666 -16.13 -18.89 37.83
CA ASN A 666 -15.84 -19.14 39.25
C ASN A 666 -15.86 -20.63 39.66
N GLN A 667 -15.59 -21.55 38.74
CA GLN A 667 -15.49 -22.99 39.04
C GLN A 667 -14.25 -23.57 38.34
N SER A 668 -13.67 -24.64 38.94
CA SER A 668 -12.58 -25.35 38.25
C SER A 668 -13.09 -26.02 36.95
N ALA A 669 -12.30 -25.87 35.89
CA ALA A 669 -12.52 -26.55 34.62
C ALA A 669 -11.96 -27.99 34.63
N ILE A 670 -11.09 -28.33 35.58
CA ILE A 670 -10.40 -29.61 35.62
C ILE A 670 -11.38 -30.79 35.75
N GLY A 671 -11.16 -31.85 34.96
CA GLY A 671 -11.99 -33.05 34.90
C GLY A 671 -13.33 -32.89 34.15
N ARG A 672 -13.63 -31.66 33.66
CA ARG A 672 -14.81 -31.41 32.83
C ARG A 672 -14.56 -31.76 31.39
N SER A 673 -15.64 -32.07 30.64
CA SER A 673 -15.54 -32.47 29.23
C SER A 673 -16.03 -31.37 28.30
N LEU A 674 -15.26 -31.11 27.24
CA LEU A 674 -15.61 -30.30 26.09
C LEU A 674 -15.77 -31.16 24.83
N VAL A 675 -16.46 -30.64 23.86
CA VAL A 675 -16.41 -31.11 22.47
C VAL A 675 -15.63 -30.10 21.66
N VAL A 676 -14.51 -30.53 21.07
CA VAL A 676 -13.61 -29.73 20.26
C VAL A 676 -13.45 -30.41 18.90
N GLY A 677 -13.85 -29.77 17.83
CA GLY A 677 -13.81 -30.34 16.47
C GLY A 677 -14.60 -31.64 16.34
N GLY A 678 -15.70 -31.79 17.10
CA GLY A 678 -16.55 -32.98 17.12
C GLY A 678 -16.06 -34.12 18.06
N GLU A 679 -14.88 -33.99 18.66
CA GLU A 679 -14.33 -34.97 19.58
C GLU A 679 -14.53 -34.58 21.05
N ARG A 680 -14.90 -35.54 21.87
CA ARG A 680 -15.00 -35.36 23.33
C ARG A 680 -13.63 -35.40 23.96
N VAL A 681 -13.27 -34.34 24.70
CA VAL A 681 -11.98 -34.19 25.38
C VAL A 681 -12.17 -33.76 26.82
N GLU A 682 -11.30 -34.24 27.73
CA GLU A 682 -11.29 -33.87 29.13
C GLU A 682 -10.28 -32.78 29.43
N VAL A 683 -10.69 -31.75 30.18
CA VAL A 683 -9.80 -30.66 30.59
C VAL A 683 -8.88 -31.14 31.73
N VAL A 684 -7.57 -31.16 31.49
CA VAL A 684 -6.55 -31.57 32.46
C VAL A 684 -5.73 -30.43 33.04
N GLY A 685 -5.76 -29.28 32.39
CA GLY A 685 -5.04 -28.08 32.81
C GLY A 685 -5.67 -26.79 32.31
N VAL A 686 -5.38 -25.70 33.00
CA VAL A 686 -5.73 -24.33 32.57
C VAL A 686 -4.43 -23.53 32.45
N ALA A 687 -4.19 -23.00 31.26
CA ALA A 687 -3.03 -22.16 30.96
C ALA A 687 -3.40 -20.69 31.10
N ARG A 688 -2.43 -19.83 31.47
CA ARG A 688 -2.60 -18.36 31.44
C ARG A 688 -2.95 -17.90 30.04
N ASP A 689 -3.76 -16.84 29.97
CA ASP A 689 -4.11 -16.20 28.69
C ASP A 689 -2.88 -15.65 27.96
N GLY A 690 -2.90 -15.73 26.65
CA GLY A 690 -1.87 -15.19 25.76
C GLY A 690 -2.44 -14.43 24.58
N LYS A 691 -1.54 -13.92 23.73
CA LYS A 691 -1.86 -13.34 22.43
C LYS A 691 -1.59 -14.38 21.34
N TYR A 692 -2.58 -14.69 20.54
CA TYR A 692 -2.52 -15.79 19.58
C TYR A 692 -2.52 -15.35 18.11
N LEU A 693 -3.40 -14.38 17.73
CA LEU A 693 -3.52 -13.90 16.37
C LEU A 693 -2.89 -12.53 16.17
N PHE A 694 -3.17 -11.59 17.06
CA PHE A 694 -2.68 -10.21 16.98
C PHE A 694 -2.31 -9.68 18.35
N VAL A 695 -1.23 -8.91 18.44
CA VAL A 695 -0.80 -8.28 19.71
C VAL A 695 -1.87 -7.35 20.29
N TRP A 696 -2.76 -6.79 19.46
CA TRP A 696 -3.85 -5.90 19.89
C TRP A 696 -5.18 -6.61 20.10
N GLU A 697 -5.23 -7.94 20.04
CA GLU A 697 -6.48 -8.68 20.22
C GLU A 697 -7.00 -8.61 21.66
N THR A 698 -8.33 -8.70 21.81
CA THR A 698 -8.97 -8.99 23.11
C THR A 698 -8.70 -10.44 23.51
N PRO A 699 -8.77 -10.80 24.79
CA PRO A 699 -8.60 -12.19 25.23
C PRO A 699 -9.49 -13.14 24.45
N ARG A 700 -8.91 -14.25 23.96
CA ARG A 700 -9.59 -15.26 23.14
C ARG A 700 -9.49 -16.62 23.80
N GLY A 701 -10.52 -17.45 23.58
CA GLY A 701 -10.46 -18.87 23.95
C GLY A 701 -9.38 -19.61 23.16
N MET A 702 -8.55 -20.34 23.85
CA MET A 702 -7.51 -21.20 23.28
C MET A 702 -7.60 -22.60 23.91
N ASN A 703 -7.46 -23.62 23.10
CA ASN A 703 -7.30 -25.01 23.54
C ASN A 703 -6.00 -25.59 22.98
N TYR A 704 -5.27 -26.28 23.82
CA TYR A 704 -4.05 -27.00 23.47
C TYR A 704 -4.34 -28.49 23.49
N ARG A 705 -3.92 -29.20 22.44
CA ARG A 705 -4.08 -30.67 22.32
C ARG A 705 -2.71 -31.34 22.32
N PRO A 706 -2.54 -32.52 22.92
CA PRO A 706 -1.25 -33.19 22.91
C PRO A 706 -0.94 -33.77 21.53
N MET A 707 0.24 -33.45 20.99
CA MET A 707 0.71 -34.00 19.69
C MET A 707 0.77 -35.54 19.68
N SER A 708 0.98 -36.16 20.85
CA SER A 708 0.95 -37.60 20.99
C SER A 708 -0.39 -38.24 20.67
N GLN A 709 -1.49 -37.51 20.87
CA GLN A 709 -2.85 -37.94 20.49
C GLN A 709 -3.21 -37.52 19.06
N GLN A 710 -2.81 -36.31 18.65
CA GLN A 710 -3.09 -35.78 17.31
C GLN A 710 -1.83 -35.16 16.71
N PRO A 711 -0.96 -35.93 16.04
CA PRO A 711 0.24 -35.40 15.40
C PRO A 711 -0.11 -34.50 14.22
N PRO A 712 0.24 -33.22 14.26
CA PRO A 712 -0.09 -32.27 13.21
C PRO A 712 0.74 -32.51 11.94
N ASP A 713 0.25 -32.02 10.79
CA ASP A 713 0.93 -32.14 9.49
C ASP A 713 2.18 -31.25 9.41
N ARG A 714 2.17 -30.18 10.16
CA ARG A 714 3.27 -29.23 10.34
C ARG A 714 3.50 -28.95 11.80
N ALA A 715 4.74 -28.67 12.14
CA ALA A 715 5.07 -28.22 13.48
C ALA A 715 6.27 -27.28 13.45
N THR A 716 6.33 -26.42 14.45
CA THR A 716 7.47 -25.57 14.73
C THR A 716 8.11 -25.99 16.05
N LEU A 717 9.40 -26.25 16.01
CA LEU A 717 10.20 -26.48 17.19
C LEU A 717 10.59 -25.11 17.75
N LEU A 718 10.23 -24.87 18.99
CA LEU A 718 10.73 -23.77 19.81
C LEU A 718 11.95 -24.26 20.59
N VAL A 719 13.05 -23.53 20.52
CA VAL A 719 14.30 -23.88 21.23
C VAL A 719 14.68 -22.71 22.12
N ARG A 720 14.70 -22.94 23.42
CA ARG A 720 15.17 -21.96 24.41
C ARG A 720 16.65 -22.16 24.67
N SER A 721 17.40 -21.08 24.59
CA SER A 721 18.86 -21.09 24.76
C SER A 721 19.33 -19.97 25.68
N SER A 722 20.31 -20.23 26.48
CA SER A 722 21.08 -19.26 27.28
C SER A 722 22.18 -18.58 26.45
N ARG A 723 22.49 -19.10 25.26
CA ARG A 723 23.44 -18.53 24.29
C ARG A 723 22.74 -17.55 23.37
N ASP A 724 23.54 -16.77 22.64
CA ASP A 724 23.01 -15.95 21.55
C ASP A 724 22.23 -16.81 20.56
N PRO A 725 20.91 -16.56 20.40
CA PRO A 725 20.05 -17.38 19.53
C PRO A 725 20.50 -17.42 18.08
N SER A 726 21.14 -16.34 17.57
CA SER A 726 21.58 -16.27 16.17
C SER A 726 22.66 -17.30 15.82
N GLY A 727 23.53 -17.66 16.76
CA GLY A 727 24.53 -18.73 16.60
C GLY A 727 23.93 -20.13 16.56
N LEU A 728 22.81 -20.31 17.27
CA LEU A 728 22.12 -21.62 17.35
C LEU A 728 21.36 -21.99 16.07
N MET A 729 20.93 -21.01 15.28
CA MET A 729 20.11 -21.26 14.09
C MET A 729 20.79 -22.19 13.06
N ALA A 730 22.07 -22.02 12.82
CA ALA A 730 22.82 -22.89 11.91
C ALA A 730 22.94 -24.32 12.45
N GLU A 731 23.22 -24.48 13.76
CA GLU A 731 23.32 -25.78 14.42
C GLU A 731 21.96 -26.54 14.37
N VAL A 732 20.85 -25.82 14.58
CA VAL A 732 19.50 -26.37 14.46
C VAL A 732 19.22 -26.87 13.05
N GLN A 733 19.60 -26.08 12.02
CA GLN A 733 19.44 -26.51 10.61
C GLN A 733 20.27 -27.75 10.28
N GLU A 734 21.47 -27.85 10.81
CA GLU A 734 22.35 -29.00 10.63
C GLU A 734 21.77 -30.25 11.27
N VAL A 735 21.29 -30.17 12.52
CA VAL A 735 20.62 -31.29 13.19
C VAL A 735 19.44 -31.82 12.38
N PHE A 736 18.61 -30.96 11.82
CA PHE A 736 17.49 -31.43 11.00
C PHE A 736 17.96 -32.13 9.75
N ARG A 737 19.00 -31.65 9.10
CA ARG A 737 19.60 -32.28 7.92
C ARG A 737 20.14 -33.69 8.24
N ASP A 738 20.71 -33.83 9.44
CA ASP A 738 21.21 -35.12 9.91
C ASP A 738 20.11 -36.09 10.36
N VAL A 739 19.01 -35.56 10.92
CA VAL A 739 17.87 -36.40 11.36
C VAL A 739 17.13 -36.94 10.15
N ASP A 740 16.89 -36.11 9.16
CA ASP A 740 16.21 -36.50 7.92
C ASP A 740 16.48 -35.49 6.77
N PRO A 741 17.35 -35.82 5.80
CA PRO A 741 17.68 -34.95 4.67
C PRO A 741 16.49 -34.63 3.76
N ALA A 742 15.44 -35.46 3.77
CA ALA A 742 14.24 -35.24 2.96
C ALA A 742 13.36 -34.11 3.52
N VAL A 743 13.40 -33.89 4.83
CA VAL A 743 12.59 -32.86 5.51
C VAL A 743 13.28 -31.52 5.48
N ARG A 744 12.71 -30.58 4.76
CA ARG A 744 13.21 -29.19 4.72
C ARG A 744 12.78 -28.42 5.96
N VAL A 745 13.75 -27.82 6.63
CA VAL A 745 13.50 -26.84 7.68
C VAL A 745 13.37 -25.47 7.06
N PHE A 746 12.41 -24.73 7.51
CA PHE A 746 12.18 -23.36 7.09
C PHE A 746 11.86 -22.49 8.29
N ASP A 747 11.85 -21.19 8.08
CA ASP A 747 11.49 -20.22 9.11
C ASP A 747 12.39 -20.32 10.37
N VAL A 748 13.68 -20.62 10.15
CA VAL A 748 14.64 -20.63 11.24
C VAL A 748 15.02 -19.22 11.57
N ARG A 749 14.49 -18.71 12.68
CA ARG A 749 14.69 -17.32 13.13
C ARG A 749 14.49 -17.20 14.63
N THR A 750 14.94 -16.08 15.19
CA THR A 750 14.62 -15.77 16.59
C THR A 750 13.13 -15.41 16.72
N MET A 751 12.56 -15.62 17.92
CA MET A 751 11.18 -15.21 18.21
C MET A 751 11.00 -13.67 18.07
N GLY A 752 12.02 -12.89 18.39
CA GLY A 752 12.00 -11.44 18.16
C GLY A 752 11.85 -11.08 16.68
N GLU A 753 12.61 -11.74 15.77
CA GLU A 753 12.46 -11.55 14.34
C GLU A 753 11.10 -12.05 13.81
N HIS A 754 10.56 -13.13 14.39
CA HIS A 754 9.23 -13.63 14.09
C HIS A 754 8.18 -12.56 14.39
N LEU A 755 8.19 -11.98 15.58
CA LEU A 755 7.24 -10.96 16.00
C LEU A 755 7.29 -9.69 15.14
N VAL A 756 8.46 -9.33 14.62
CA VAL A 756 8.64 -8.18 13.73
C VAL A 756 8.12 -8.46 12.31
N ARG A 757 8.30 -9.68 11.81
CA ARG A 757 8.00 -10.01 10.40
C ARG A 757 6.59 -10.53 10.18
N GLU A 758 5.93 -11.07 11.20
CA GLU A 758 4.58 -11.63 11.06
C GLU A 758 3.48 -10.57 11.22
N SER A 759 2.41 -10.76 10.49
CA SER A 759 1.27 -9.80 10.46
C SER A 759 0.53 -9.71 11.80
N GLY A 760 0.58 -10.74 12.61
CA GLY A 760 0.00 -10.78 13.95
C GLY A 760 0.87 -10.07 15.02
N GLY A 761 2.17 -9.92 14.74
CA GLY A 761 3.13 -9.30 15.63
C GLY A 761 3.22 -7.77 15.47
N PHE A 762 4.45 -7.26 15.36
CA PHE A 762 4.74 -5.81 15.35
C PHE A 762 4.80 -5.20 13.96
N LEU A 763 4.70 -5.99 12.89
CA LEU A 763 4.87 -5.55 11.50
C LEU A 763 4.04 -4.32 11.15
N ALA A 764 2.74 -4.31 11.51
CA ALA A 764 1.84 -3.20 11.20
C ALA A 764 2.30 -1.88 11.84
N PHE A 765 2.79 -1.93 13.08
CA PHE A 765 3.30 -0.76 13.81
C PHE A 765 4.65 -0.32 13.25
N GLU A 766 5.54 -1.24 12.89
CA GLU A 766 6.83 -0.92 12.28
C GLU A 766 6.68 -0.26 10.91
N LEU A 767 5.80 -0.80 10.06
CA LEU A 767 5.48 -0.18 8.78
C LEU A 767 4.85 1.20 8.98
N GLY A 768 3.90 1.33 9.92
CA GLY A 768 3.30 2.61 10.26
C GLY A 768 4.34 3.65 10.72
N ALA A 769 5.23 3.26 11.63
CA ALA A 769 6.32 4.10 12.13
C ALA A 769 7.32 4.46 11.01
N MET A 770 7.71 3.51 10.18
CA MET A 770 8.63 3.73 9.06
C MET A 770 8.04 4.72 8.04
N PHE A 771 6.83 4.48 7.56
CA PHE A 771 6.20 5.36 6.57
C PHE A 771 5.96 6.76 7.12
N THR A 772 5.38 6.87 8.32
CA THR A 772 5.12 8.19 8.92
C THR A 772 6.41 8.89 9.31
N GLY A 773 7.46 8.17 9.67
CA GLY A 773 8.81 8.70 9.91
C GLY A 773 9.43 9.28 8.64
N ILE A 774 9.38 8.56 7.52
CA ILE A 774 9.87 9.03 6.20
C ILE A 774 9.10 10.29 5.77
N PHE A 775 7.76 10.28 5.85
CA PHE A 775 6.95 11.43 5.50
C PHE A 775 7.16 12.61 6.44
N GLY A 776 7.32 12.34 7.74
CA GLY A 776 7.65 13.36 8.74
C GLY A 776 9.00 14.01 8.45
N ALA A 777 10.04 13.22 8.21
CA ALA A 777 11.38 13.74 7.85
C ALA A 777 11.35 14.55 6.54
N ALA A 778 10.64 14.09 5.52
CA ALA A 778 10.43 14.85 4.29
C ALA A 778 9.69 16.15 4.56
N GLY A 779 8.64 16.15 5.39
CA GLY A 779 7.90 17.32 5.80
C GLY A 779 8.77 18.35 6.51
N VAL A 780 9.62 17.92 7.45
CA VAL A 780 10.59 18.78 8.15
C VAL A 780 11.60 19.41 7.21
N LEU A 781 12.19 18.60 6.34
CA LEU A 781 13.14 19.08 5.33
C LEU A 781 12.50 20.16 4.45
N LEU A 782 11.29 19.90 3.99
CA LEU A 782 10.52 20.83 3.16
C LEU A 782 10.14 22.08 3.94
N ALA A 783 9.77 21.98 5.24
CA ALA A 783 9.51 23.13 6.10
C ALA A 783 10.76 24.00 6.29
N ALA A 784 11.91 23.38 6.51
CA ALA A 784 13.19 24.07 6.63
C ALA A 784 13.55 24.83 5.35
N ILE A 785 13.39 24.18 4.17
CA ILE A 785 13.64 24.81 2.85
C ILE A 785 12.69 25.99 2.61
N GLY A 786 11.40 25.83 2.92
CA GLY A 786 10.40 26.89 2.74
C GLY A 786 10.67 28.10 3.63
N LEU A 787 10.95 27.88 4.89
CA LEU A 787 11.27 28.95 5.86
C LEU A 787 12.59 29.64 5.51
N TYR A 788 13.63 28.86 5.17
CA TYR A 788 14.90 29.40 4.69
C TYR A 788 14.70 30.29 3.45
N GLY A 789 13.98 29.78 2.43
CA GLY A 789 13.73 30.52 1.19
C GLY A 789 12.97 31.83 1.41
N MET A 790 11.93 31.79 2.28
CA MET A 790 11.17 32.97 2.64
C MET A 790 12.03 34.03 3.37
N ILE A 791 12.80 33.60 4.38
CA ILE A 791 13.64 34.54 5.17
C ILE A 791 14.78 35.08 4.31
N ALA A 792 15.46 34.24 3.54
CA ALA A 792 16.53 34.65 2.64
C ALA A 792 16.06 35.67 1.60
N GLY A 793 14.86 35.45 1.02
CA GLY A 793 14.23 36.43 0.11
C GLY A 793 13.90 37.76 0.75
N ARG A 794 13.41 37.75 2.01
CA ARG A 794 13.16 39.01 2.77
C ARG A 794 14.44 39.74 3.14
N VAL A 795 15.46 39.02 3.55
CA VAL A 795 16.79 39.60 3.85
C VAL A 795 17.35 40.30 2.61
N ALA A 796 17.30 39.64 1.46
CA ALA A 796 17.74 40.18 0.19
C ALA A 796 16.99 41.49 -0.19
N GLN A 797 15.66 41.56 0.03
CA GLN A 797 14.84 42.74 -0.25
C GLN A 797 15.12 43.91 0.70
N ARG A 798 15.55 43.63 1.94
CA ARG A 798 15.80 44.64 2.99
C ARG A 798 17.28 44.94 3.22
N THR A 799 18.15 44.44 2.35
CA THR A 799 19.61 44.56 2.48
C THR A 799 20.02 46.04 2.62
N ARG A 800 19.41 46.95 1.84
CA ARG A 800 19.67 48.42 1.93
C ARG A 800 19.21 48.97 3.28
N GLU A 801 18.03 48.60 3.77
CA GLU A 801 17.53 49.02 5.10
C GLU A 801 18.45 48.54 6.23
N PHE A 802 18.92 47.30 6.17
CA PHE A 802 19.88 46.76 7.16
C PHE A 802 21.23 47.47 7.06
N GLY A 803 21.69 47.76 5.83
CA GLY A 803 22.91 48.57 5.62
C GLY A 803 22.82 49.95 6.23
N VAL A 804 21.71 50.66 6.01
CA VAL A 804 21.44 51.99 6.61
C VAL A 804 21.37 51.88 8.14
N ARG A 805 20.66 50.92 8.70
CA ARG A 805 20.58 50.72 10.16
C ARG A 805 21.95 50.45 10.79
N ILE A 806 22.76 49.60 10.14
CA ILE A 806 24.13 49.30 10.61
C ILE A 806 25.00 50.59 10.55
N ALA A 807 24.89 51.37 9.44
CA ALA A 807 25.60 52.61 9.30
C ALA A 807 25.20 53.70 10.35
N LEU A 808 23.95 53.63 10.84
CA LEU A 808 23.41 54.47 11.92
C LEU A 808 23.68 53.94 13.34
N GLY A 809 24.50 52.89 13.46
CA GLY A 809 24.94 52.33 14.75
C GLY A 809 24.05 51.23 15.35
N ALA A 810 23.11 50.65 14.59
CA ALA A 810 22.30 49.56 15.10
C ALA A 810 23.16 48.31 15.41
N GLU A 811 22.98 47.72 16.57
CA GLU A 811 23.67 46.50 16.99
C GLU A 811 23.29 45.33 16.07
N ARG A 812 24.27 44.54 15.66
CA ARG A 812 24.08 43.34 14.82
C ARG A 812 23.11 42.34 15.46
N HIS A 813 23.11 42.24 16.79
CA HIS A 813 22.17 41.36 17.54
C HIS A 813 20.71 41.80 17.44
N ALA A 814 20.42 43.08 17.31
CA ALA A 814 19.07 43.60 17.10
C ALA A 814 18.48 43.16 15.77
N ILE A 815 19.30 43.13 14.69
CA ILE A 815 18.91 42.63 13.38
C ILE A 815 18.66 41.10 13.44
N LEU A 816 19.54 40.37 14.11
CA LEU A 816 19.39 38.92 14.33
C LEU A 816 18.05 38.63 15.03
N ARG A 817 17.75 39.32 16.12
CA ARG A 817 16.53 39.16 16.92
C ARG A 817 15.27 39.50 16.13
N ASP A 818 15.30 40.55 15.31
CA ASP A 818 14.15 40.90 14.43
C ASP A 818 13.87 39.80 13.39
N VAL A 819 14.91 39.27 12.72
CA VAL A 819 14.76 38.23 11.69
C VAL A 819 14.32 36.89 12.32
N LEU A 820 14.95 36.44 13.42
CA LEU A 820 14.60 35.23 14.12
C LEU A 820 13.21 35.31 14.76
N GLY A 821 12.85 36.44 15.38
CA GLY A 821 11.57 36.65 16.04
C GLY A 821 10.38 36.50 15.08
N ARG A 822 10.53 36.97 13.85
CA ARG A 822 9.48 36.79 12.82
C ARG A 822 9.36 35.33 12.36
N GLY A 823 10.49 34.65 12.16
CA GLY A 823 10.49 33.22 11.83
C GLY A 823 9.81 32.40 12.93
N LEU A 824 10.15 32.65 14.17
CA LEU A 824 9.57 32.02 15.35
C LEU A 824 8.07 32.27 15.50
N ARG A 825 7.58 33.52 15.28
CA ARG A 825 6.14 33.80 15.32
C ARG A 825 5.36 32.93 14.29
N LEU A 826 5.83 32.85 13.05
CA LEU A 826 5.19 32.06 12.01
C LEU A 826 5.23 30.56 12.37
N ALA A 827 6.37 30.10 12.89
CA ALA A 827 6.51 28.73 13.36
C ALA A 827 5.55 28.43 14.53
N SER A 828 5.44 29.33 15.52
CA SER A 828 4.53 29.13 16.67
C SER A 828 3.06 29.09 16.26
N ILE A 829 2.63 29.96 15.33
CA ILE A 829 1.26 29.92 14.78
C ILE A 829 1.04 28.59 14.03
N GLY A 830 2.03 28.17 13.20
CA GLY A 830 1.99 26.89 12.49
C GLY A 830 1.94 25.70 13.43
N ILE A 831 2.73 25.71 14.50
CA ILE A 831 2.74 24.67 15.54
C ILE A 831 1.39 24.59 16.25
N ALA A 832 0.81 25.72 16.65
CA ALA A 832 -0.51 25.72 17.29
C ALA A 832 -1.61 25.19 16.37
N GLY A 833 -1.66 25.64 15.11
CA GLY A 833 -2.58 25.12 14.09
C GLY A 833 -2.33 23.64 13.77
N GLY A 834 -1.07 23.25 13.68
CA GLY A 834 -0.65 21.87 13.43
C GLY A 834 -1.01 20.92 14.57
N ALA A 835 -0.92 21.38 15.82
CA ALA A 835 -1.34 20.59 17.00
C ALA A 835 -2.85 20.30 16.97
N LEU A 836 -3.67 21.28 16.59
CA LEU A 836 -5.11 21.10 16.42
C LEU A 836 -5.43 20.13 15.29
N LEU A 837 -4.75 20.25 14.14
CA LEU A 837 -4.90 19.33 13.01
C LEU A 837 -4.44 17.91 13.37
N ALA A 838 -3.30 17.79 14.07
CA ALA A 838 -2.80 16.50 14.55
C ALA A 838 -3.79 15.82 15.50
N ALA A 839 -4.39 16.58 16.41
CA ALA A 839 -5.40 16.07 17.35
C ALA A 839 -6.65 15.55 16.62
N PHE A 840 -7.06 16.23 15.53
CA PHE A 840 -8.18 15.80 14.70
C PHE A 840 -7.84 14.50 13.94
N VAL A 841 -6.68 14.44 13.29
CA VAL A 841 -6.23 13.26 12.53
C VAL A 841 -5.97 12.07 13.44
N ALA A 842 -5.35 12.30 14.62
CA ALA A 842 -5.08 11.25 15.60
C ALA A 842 -6.35 10.58 16.13
N ARG A 843 -7.48 11.29 16.20
CA ARG A 843 -8.79 10.67 16.50
C ARG A 843 -9.19 9.65 15.44
N GLY A 844 -8.97 9.94 14.16
CA GLY A 844 -9.24 9.01 13.06
C GLY A 844 -8.27 7.82 13.05
N LEU A 845 -7.07 8.01 13.57
CA LEU A 845 -6.05 6.95 13.69
C LEU A 845 -6.18 6.11 14.96
N ARG A 846 -7.14 6.38 15.85
CA ARG A 846 -7.29 5.70 17.15
C ARG A 846 -7.34 4.17 17.03
N THR A 847 -7.96 3.65 15.98
CA THR A 847 -8.04 2.19 15.72
C THR A 847 -6.69 1.56 15.36
N PHE A 848 -5.69 2.37 15.00
CA PHE A 848 -4.33 1.94 14.67
C PHE A 848 -3.33 2.23 15.79
N LEU A 849 -3.77 2.90 16.87
CA LEU A 849 -2.93 3.22 18.03
C LEU A 849 -3.21 2.22 19.14
N LEU A 850 -2.16 1.55 19.61
CA LEU A 850 -2.26 0.56 20.68
C LEU A 850 -1.86 1.20 22.01
N ASP A 851 -2.80 1.28 22.96
CA ASP A 851 -2.63 1.84 24.31
C ASP A 851 -1.91 3.21 24.37
N VAL A 852 -2.02 3.99 23.27
CA VAL A 852 -1.50 5.35 23.18
C VAL A 852 -2.67 6.31 22.99
N SER A 853 -2.74 7.31 23.87
CA SER A 853 -3.72 8.38 23.71
C SER A 853 -3.45 9.17 22.42
N PRO A 854 -4.45 9.45 21.57
CA PRO A 854 -4.32 10.37 20.46
C PRO A 854 -3.79 11.77 20.85
N PHE A 855 -3.90 12.13 22.14
CA PHE A 855 -3.47 13.41 22.72
C PHE A 855 -2.24 13.26 23.62
N ASP A 856 -1.34 12.31 23.33
CA ASP A 856 -0.15 12.07 24.15
C ASP A 856 0.73 13.31 24.29
N PRO A 857 0.81 13.95 25.50
CA PRO A 857 1.45 15.25 25.67
C PRO A 857 2.94 15.21 25.33
N LEU A 858 3.59 14.08 25.60
CA LEU A 858 5.04 13.94 25.39
C LEU A 858 5.37 13.95 23.89
N THR A 859 4.61 13.24 23.09
CA THR A 859 4.79 13.23 21.62
C THR A 859 4.61 14.63 21.03
N TYR A 860 3.54 15.34 21.44
CA TYR A 860 3.31 16.71 20.98
C TYR A 860 4.41 17.68 21.42
N LEU A 861 4.91 17.58 22.65
CA LEU A 861 5.98 18.41 23.17
C LEU A 861 7.30 18.15 22.43
N VAL A 862 7.74 16.89 22.36
CA VAL A 862 9.01 16.53 21.71
C VAL A 862 9.05 16.94 20.25
N VAL A 863 7.98 16.65 19.52
CA VAL A 863 7.88 17.01 18.10
C VAL A 863 7.84 18.53 17.91
N SER A 864 7.12 19.27 18.76
CA SER A 864 7.07 20.73 18.69
C SER A 864 8.43 21.36 18.97
N VAL A 865 9.15 20.89 19.97
CA VAL A 865 10.50 21.37 20.31
C VAL A 865 11.48 21.06 19.18
N ALA A 866 11.45 19.86 18.62
CA ALA A 866 12.27 19.48 17.48
C ALA A 866 12.02 20.38 16.26
N LEU A 867 10.74 20.65 15.94
CA LEU A 867 10.37 21.50 14.82
C LEU A 867 10.76 22.97 15.05
N VAL A 868 10.64 23.51 16.29
CA VAL A 868 11.15 24.82 16.66
C VAL A 868 12.66 24.89 16.44
N GLY A 869 13.41 23.88 16.85
CA GLY A 869 14.85 23.78 16.62
C GLY A 869 15.21 23.85 15.14
N VAL A 870 14.51 23.10 14.29
CA VAL A 870 14.70 23.13 12.83
C VAL A 870 14.37 24.52 12.26
N CYS A 871 13.29 25.16 12.71
CA CYS A 871 12.89 26.49 12.26
C CYS A 871 13.93 27.56 12.65
N VAL A 872 14.49 27.46 13.86
CA VAL A 872 15.59 28.31 14.32
C VAL A 872 16.84 28.14 13.44
N LEU A 873 17.25 26.90 13.20
CA LEU A 873 18.41 26.58 12.34
C LEU A 873 18.21 27.10 10.90
N ALA A 874 17.05 26.84 10.31
CA ALA A 874 16.71 27.33 8.97
C ALA A 874 16.70 28.87 8.86
N SER A 875 16.34 29.55 9.95
CA SER A 875 16.29 31.01 10.02
C SER A 875 17.67 31.64 10.32
N PHE A 876 18.53 30.93 11.01
CA PHE A 876 19.83 31.44 11.48
C PHE A 876 20.79 31.76 10.33
N ILE A 877 20.85 30.91 9.29
CA ILE A 877 21.77 31.11 8.17
C ILE A 877 21.48 32.43 7.42
N PRO A 878 20.22 32.73 7.00
CA PRO A 878 19.87 33.99 6.37
C PRO A 878 20.07 35.19 7.32
N ALA A 879 19.74 35.02 8.62
CA ALA A 879 19.91 36.06 9.62
C ALA A 879 21.40 36.43 9.81
N ARG A 880 22.29 35.41 9.81
CA ARG A 880 23.73 35.61 9.87
C ARG A 880 24.26 36.38 8.63
N ARG A 881 23.70 36.12 7.44
CA ARG A 881 24.03 36.88 6.23
C ARG A 881 23.59 38.34 6.34
N ALA A 882 22.41 38.58 6.91
CA ALA A 882 21.91 39.98 7.12
C ALA A 882 22.84 40.78 8.03
N MET A 883 23.42 40.16 9.07
CA MET A 883 24.38 40.84 10.00
C MET A 883 25.73 41.19 9.36
N ARG A 884 26.10 40.55 8.25
CA ARG A 884 27.38 40.68 7.56
C ARG A 884 27.30 41.59 6.33
N VAL A 885 26.20 42.33 6.16
CA VAL A 885 26.03 43.25 5.04
C VAL A 885 26.99 44.43 5.25
N ASP A 886 27.84 44.69 4.25
CA ASP A 886 28.72 45.85 4.25
C ASP A 886 27.91 47.10 3.91
N PRO A 887 27.85 48.11 4.82
CA PRO A 887 27.08 49.32 4.59
C PRO A 887 27.49 50.08 3.33
N ILE A 888 28.79 50.02 2.96
CA ILE A 888 29.33 50.75 1.80
C ILE A 888 28.82 50.12 0.51
N VAL A 889 28.83 48.78 0.47
CA VAL A 889 28.34 48.01 -0.69
C VAL A 889 26.83 48.15 -0.83
N ALA A 890 26.07 48.13 0.30
CA ALA A 890 24.61 48.27 0.32
C ALA A 890 24.11 49.64 -0.13
N LEU A 891 24.91 50.69 -0.01
CA LEU A 891 24.58 52.04 -0.44
C LEU A 891 25.03 52.34 -1.90
N ARG A 892 25.95 51.56 -2.48
CA ARG A 892 26.48 51.69 -3.85
C ARG A 892 25.69 50.93 -4.93
N VAL A 893 24.78 50.05 -4.57
CA VAL A 893 23.96 49.32 -5.54
C VAL A 893 22.76 50.18 -5.92
N GLU A 894 22.84 50.88 -7.06
CA GLU A 894 21.72 51.53 -7.74
C GLU A 894 20.76 50.50 -8.41
#